data_a50c01d1a7228c484fecc34268590b7c
#
_entry.id   a50c01d1a7228c484fecc34268590b7c
#
_cell.length_a   1.000
_cell.length_b   1.000
_cell.length_c   1.000
_cell.angle_alpha   90.00
_cell.angle_beta   90.00
_cell.angle_gamma   90.00
#
_symmetry.space_group_name_H-M   'P 1'
#
loop_
_entity.id
_entity.type
_entity.pdbx_description
1 polymer ?
#
loop_
_entity_poly.entity_id
_entity_poly.type
_entity_poly.pdbx_seq_one_letter_code
_entity_poly.pdbx_strand_id
1 'polypeptide(L)'
;MKVYQRNENIKINCPNMKTLVIALIGLLCYTTGISQNRNAVLIETESFDKKGGWFIDQQSMDVMGSPYLLAHGMGKLVADASTKVTFPEKGTYKMYVRTRNWNAQWSNKPAGKFQVGINGVLYPKTFGVKDQNWNWVSGGKVKIDDLNVEISLHDLTGFDGRCDAIYFTKEKNDIPPNNNEGLDMLRNELLGLNKKPKENDFDFVVIGGGMAGTCAAISAARLGVKVALIQNRPVLGGNNSSEVRVHLGARINLEPYPALGNLVNEIGPGRGGNAQPKDYYEDDKKLKAVLAEPNLTLFLNHHANQIETKDNRIVKVIAQNLETGERQAFNAPLFADCTGDGTIGYLAGAEFMSGRESRSMFNEPTAPEEADNLTMGISVQWFSEKVETPVDFPDIEWGLPWSDEKSFAITKGDWDWETGMGKDMIKETEFIRDYGLIVVYSNWSYLKNNYTNKEKFKNEKLKWVAYIGGKRESRRLVGDYILTENEIRNQEMLPDGTAPSSWTIDLHYPDEENLEKFEGEAFRSIAKHIKIYPYPIPFRCLYSKNINNLMMAGRDISVSHVALGTVRLMRTGGMMGEVVGMAASVSKNNNAEPREVYQNYFAELEKLMQKGVGDASLPFIQNYNEGGTLMEIQKVK
;
A
#
# COMPACT_ATOMS: atom_id res chain seq x y z
N MET A 1 14.82 -18.50 -10.29
CA MET A 1 13.62 -17.66 -10.51
C MET A 1 12.53 -18.50 -11.17
N LYS A 2 11.43 -18.74 -10.51
CA LYS A 2 10.27 -19.41 -11.12
C LYS A 2 9.40 -18.33 -11.75
N VAL A 3 9.30 -18.36 -13.07
CA VAL A 3 8.23 -17.66 -13.80
C VAL A 3 6.95 -18.41 -13.45
N TYR A 4 6.10 -17.82 -12.66
CA TYR A 4 4.80 -18.42 -12.32
C TYR A 4 3.85 -18.20 -13.50
N GLN A 5 3.81 -19.19 -14.40
CA GLN A 5 2.66 -19.41 -15.26
C GLN A 5 1.70 -20.34 -14.51
N ARG A 6 0.48 -19.94 -14.39
CA ARG A 6 -0.60 -20.79 -13.89
C ARG A 6 -1.00 -21.78 -14.99
N ASN A 7 -0.30 -22.91 -15.06
CA ASN A 7 -0.68 -24.03 -15.92
C ASN A 7 -1.46 -25.05 -15.07
N GLU A 8 -2.76 -24.93 -15.05
CA GLU A 8 -3.64 -26.06 -14.73
C GLU A 8 -4.14 -26.72 -16.01
N ASN A 9 -3.32 -27.63 -16.57
CA ASN A 9 -3.78 -28.64 -17.50
C ASN A 9 -4.13 -29.90 -16.72
N ILE A 10 -5.34 -29.97 -16.18
CA ILE A 10 -5.92 -31.20 -15.68
C ILE A 10 -6.49 -31.96 -16.87
N LYS A 11 -5.79 -33.02 -17.31
CA LYS A 11 -6.35 -34.01 -18.21
C LYS A 11 -7.39 -34.83 -17.45
N ILE A 12 -8.66 -34.53 -17.68
CA ILE A 12 -9.77 -35.37 -17.21
C ILE A 12 -9.93 -36.54 -18.18
N ASN A 13 -9.58 -37.75 -17.74
CA ASN A 13 -9.97 -38.98 -18.40
C ASN A 13 -11.46 -39.21 -18.11
N CYS A 14 -12.29 -39.17 -19.14
CA CYS A 14 -13.71 -39.47 -19.04
C CYS A 14 -13.98 -40.96 -18.84
N PRO A 15 -14.65 -41.38 -17.77
CA PRO A 15 -15.38 -42.66 -17.74
C PRO A 15 -16.84 -42.47 -18.15
N ASN A 16 -17.32 -43.44 -18.86
CA ASN A 16 -18.63 -43.71 -19.44
C ASN A 16 -19.84 -42.85 -19.04
N MET A 17 -20.53 -42.34 -20.06
CA MET A 17 -21.69 -41.46 -20.07
C MET A 17 -22.96 -41.95 -19.36
N LYS A 18 -23.04 -43.17 -18.83
CA LYS A 18 -24.20 -43.68 -18.07
C LYS A 18 -24.14 -43.42 -16.56
N THR A 19 -22.99 -43.11 -16.01
CA THR A 19 -22.83 -42.75 -14.59
C THR A 19 -22.99 -41.24 -14.34
N LEU A 20 -22.96 -40.41 -15.38
CA LEU A 20 -23.06 -38.96 -15.27
C LEU A 20 -24.50 -38.46 -15.02
N VAL A 21 -25.51 -39.22 -15.45
CA VAL A 21 -26.92 -38.82 -15.30
C VAL A 21 -27.44 -39.00 -13.87
N ILE A 22 -26.90 -39.93 -13.10
CA ILE A 22 -27.30 -40.14 -11.70
C ILE A 22 -26.57 -39.14 -10.77
N ALA A 23 -25.35 -38.68 -11.13
CA ALA A 23 -24.65 -37.67 -10.36
C ALA A 23 -25.21 -36.24 -10.57
N LEU A 24 -25.76 -35.94 -11.77
CA LEU A 24 -26.39 -34.63 -12.01
C LEU A 24 -27.78 -34.49 -11.32
N ILE A 25 -28.50 -35.57 -11.09
CA ILE A 25 -29.78 -35.51 -10.36
C ILE A 25 -29.54 -35.38 -8.84
N GLY A 26 -28.42 -35.88 -8.33
CA GLY A 26 -28.02 -35.71 -6.93
C GLY A 26 -27.47 -34.29 -6.62
N LEU A 27 -26.93 -33.56 -7.63
CA LEU A 27 -26.38 -32.21 -7.42
C LEU A 27 -27.44 -31.10 -7.60
N LEU A 28 -28.58 -31.40 -8.24
CA LEU A 28 -29.67 -30.43 -8.42
C LEU A 28 -30.61 -30.32 -7.20
N CYS A 29 -30.45 -31.18 -6.18
CA CYS A 29 -31.25 -31.11 -4.96
C CYS A 29 -30.56 -30.36 -3.79
N TYR A 30 -29.39 -29.76 -3.99
CA TYR A 30 -28.68 -29.05 -2.91
C TYR A 30 -28.53 -27.55 -3.12
N THR A 31 -29.22 -26.94 -4.10
CA THR A 31 -29.20 -25.47 -4.31
C THR A 31 -30.58 -24.83 -4.15
N THR A 32 -31.42 -25.32 -3.25
CA THR A 32 -32.34 -24.42 -2.58
C THR A 32 -31.69 -23.98 -1.30
N GLY A 33 -30.75 -23.06 -1.39
CA GLY A 33 -30.32 -22.29 -0.25
C GLY A 33 -31.52 -21.56 0.31
N ILE A 34 -32.11 -22.14 1.35
CA ILE A 34 -33.00 -21.42 2.25
C ILE A 34 -32.14 -20.28 2.76
N SER A 35 -32.35 -19.05 2.29
CA SER A 35 -31.98 -17.86 3.02
C SER A 35 -32.66 -17.96 4.38
N GLN A 36 -32.03 -18.66 5.32
CA GLN A 36 -32.38 -18.52 6.71
C GLN A 36 -32.12 -17.05 7.03
N ASN A 37 -33.20 -16.30 7.31
CA ASN A 37 -33.07 -14.99 7.97
C ASN A 37 -32.30 -15.25 9.26
N ARG A 38 -30.97 -15.12 9.20
CA ARG A 38 -30.13 -15.23 10.39
C ARG A 38 -30.53 -14.10 11.32
N ASN A 39 -30.96 -14.44 12.53
CA ASN A 39 -31.17 -13.47 13.60
C ASN A 39 -29.80 -13.02 14.13
N ALA A 40 -29.05 -12.37 13.25
CA ALA A 40 -27.66 -11.96 13.45
C ALA A 40 -27.42 -10.53 12.96
N VAL A 41 -26.41 -9.89 13.53
CA VAL A 41 -25.94 -8.55 13.15
C VAL A 41 -24.43 -8.61 12.97
N LEU A 42 -23.94 -8.22 11.80
CA LEU A 42 -22.52 -8.03 11.52
C LEU A 42 -22.24 -6.53 11.43
N ILE A 43 -21.17 -6.10 12.06
CA ILE A 43 -20.72 -4.70 12.06
C ILE A 43 -19.25 -4.70 11.70
N GLU A 44 -18.93 -4.20 10.51
CA GLU A 44 -17.54 -3.90 10.12
C GLU A 44 -17.10 -2.64 10.83
N THR A 45 -15.94 -2.67 11.51
CA THR A 45 -15.57 -1.56 12.39
C THR A 45 -15.12 -0.32 11.63
N GLU A 46 -14.57 -0.48 10.43
CA GLU A 46 -14.24 0.63 9.53
C GLU A 46 -15.48 1.46 9.12
N SER A 47 -16.68 0.88 9.23
CA SER A 47 -17.94 1.58 8.93
C SER A 47 -18.46 2.43 10.09
N PHE A 48 -17.84 2.42 11.26
CA PHE A 48 -18.29 3.20 12.41
C PHE A 48 -18.48 4.69 12.08
N ASP A 49 -19.55 5.31 12.56
CA ASP A 49 -19.87 6.74 12.32
C ASP A 49 -18.79 7.65 12.89
N LYS A 50 -18.27 7.31 14.07
CA LYS A 50 -17.23 8.04 14.77
C LYS A 50 -16.02 7.13 14.94
N LYS A 51 -14.90 7.46 14.32
CA LYS A 51 -13.66 6.71 14.48
C LYS A 51 -12.92 7.06 15.78
N GLY A 52 -13.27 8.18 16.45
CA GLY A 52 -12.55 8.64 17.64
C GLY A 52 -11.07 8.88 17.35
N GLY A 53 -10.19 8.14 18.05
CA GLY A 53 -8.75 8.14 17.77
C GLY A 53 -8.25 6.90 17.05
N TRP A 54 -9.15 6.08 16.49
CA TRP A 54 -8.83 4.90 15.71
C TRP A 54 -8.66 5.24 14.24
N PHE A 55 -7.73 4.57 13.57
CA PHE A 55 -7.46 4.73 12.14
C PHE A 55 -7.95 3.52 11.36
N ILE A 56 -8.40 3.73 10.13
CA ILE A 56 -8.66 2.64 9.18
C ILE A 56 -7.31 2.17 8.63
N ASP A 57 -7.01 0.87 8.81
CA ASP A 57 -5.84 0.23 8.24
C ASP A 57 -6.26 -0.71 7.10
N GLN A 58 -5.87 -0.36 5.88
CA GLN A 58 -6.22 -1.08 4.65
C GLN A 58 -5.04 -1.82 4.03
N GLN A 59 -3.85 -1.77 4.65
CA GLN A 59 -2.62 -2.29 4.06
C GLN A 59 -2.64 -3.80 3.80
N SER A 60 -3.48 -4.54 4.50
CA SER A 60 -3.58 -6.00 4.42
C SER A 60 -4.84 -6.48 3.72
N MET A 61 -5.58 -5.62 3.01
CA MET A 61 -6.83 -6.00 2.34
C MET A 61 -6.65 -7.10 1.30
N ASP A 62 -5.53 -7.15 0.59
CA ASP A 62 -5.22 -8.21 -0.40
C ASP A 62 -5.14 -9.61 0.26
N VAL A 63 -4.93 -9.67 1.58
CA VAL A 63 -4.87 -10.91 2.37
C VAL A 63 -6.14 -11.13 3.19
N MET A 64 -6.70 -10.06 3.78
CA MET A 64 -7.82 -10.13 4.72
C MET A 64 -9.20 -9.98 4.07
N GLY A 65 -9.28 -9.31 2.91
CA GLY A 65 -10.53 -8.99 2.21
C GLY A 65 -11.26 -7.76 2.76
N SER A 66 -10.84 -7.19 3.89
CA SER A 66 -11.39 -5.96 4.49
C SER A 66 -10.31 -5.15 5.19
N PRO A 67 -10.50 -3.84 5.39
CA PRO A 67 -9.72 -3.05 6.34
C PRO A 67 -10.18 -3.31 7.77
N TYR A 68 -9.54 -2.70 8.75
CA TYR A 68 -9.91 -2.78 10.16
C TYR A 68 -9.61 -1.47 10.89
N LEU A 69 -10.15 -1.28 12.10
CA LEU A 69 -9.78 -0.16 12.97
C LEU A 69 -8.58 -0.49 13.84
N LEU A 70 -7.65 0.47 13.92
CA LEU A 70 -6.38 0.42 14.64
C LEU A 70 -6.28 1.55 15.67
N ALA A 71 -6.09 1.23 16.97
CA ALA A 71 -5.91 2.20 18.06
C ALA A 71 -4.46 2.67 18.14
N HIS A 72 -4.04 3.59 17.25
CA HIS A 72 -2.67 4.06 17.12
C HIS A 72 -2.36 5.24 18.04
N GLY A 73 -2.30 4.98 19.36
CA GLY A 73 -2.12 6.01 20.39
C GLY A 73 -0.67 6.26 20.80
N MET A 74 0.29 5.46 20.34
CA MET A 74 1.71 5.57 20.70
C MET A 74 1.93 5.59 22.23
N GLY A 75 1.30 4.63 22.93
CA GLY A 75 1.34 4.52 24.38
C GLY A 75 0.37 5.43 25.14
N LYS A 76 -0.52 6.12 24.47
CA LYS A 76 -1.60 6.92 25.05
C LYS A 76 -2.95 6.40 24.57
N LEU A 77 -3.90 6.29 25.50
CA LEU A 77 -5.25 5.89 25.16
C LEU A 77 -5.85 6.83 24.09
N VAL A 78 -6.49 6.25 23.11
CA VAL A 78 -7.21 7.00 22.08
C VAL A 78 -8.68 7.16 22.45
N ALA A 79 -9.36 8.15 21.86
CA ALA A 79 -10.79 8.33 22.03
C ALA A 79 -11.57 7.15 21.40
N ASP A 80 -12.68 6.78 22.00
CA ASP A 80 -13.53 5.67 21.56
C ASP A 80 -14.03 5.85 20.12
N ALA A 81 -13.98 4.78 19.36
CA ALA A 81 -14.75 4.69 18.13
C ALA A 81 -16.17 4.19 18.46
N SER A 82 -17.21 4.73 17.80
CA SER A 82 -18.58 4.29 18.04
C SER A 82 -19.48 4.42 16.82
N THR A 83 -20.54 3.59 16.81
CA THR A 83 -21.61 3.64 15.81
C THR A 83 -22.95 3.23 16.41
N LYS A 84 -24.05 3.61 15.77
CA LYS A 84 -25.41 3.20 16.13
C LYS A 84 -25.86 2.06 15.22
N VAL A 85 -26.33 0.99 15.82
CA VAL A 85 -26.77 -0.23 15.14
C VAL A 85 -28.21 -0.56 15.51
N THR A 86 -29.01 -0.92 14.51
CA THR A 86 -30.38 -1.39 14.74
C THR A 86 -30.40 -2.91 14.74
N PHE A 87 -30.76 -3.51 15.87
CA PHE A 87 -30.93 -4.95 16.01
C PHE A 87 -32.31 -5.36 15.49
N PRO A 88 -32.44 -6.55 14.86
CA PRO A 88 -33.73 -7.00 14.32
C PRO A 88 -34.75 -7.28 15.43
N GLU A 89 -34.32 -7.68 16.60
CA GLU A 89 -35.18 -7.94 17.75
C GLU A 89 -34.43 -7.81 19.09
N LYS A 90 -35.17 -7.61 20.18
CA LYS A 90 -34.63 -7.62 21.55
C LYS A 90 -34.32 -9.06 22.00
N GLY A 91 -33.41 -9.17 22.98
CA GLY A 91 -33.10 -10.47 23.59
C GLY A 91 -31.63 -10.67 23.87
N THR A 92 -31.22 -11.90 24.12
CA THR A 92 -29.83 -12.23 24.44
C THR A 92 -29.11 -12.75 23.19
N TYR A 93 -28.04 -12.06 22.82
CA TYR A 93 -27.17 -12.43 21.72
C TYR A 93 -25.85 -12.98 22.25
N LYS A 94 -25.18 -13.84 21.48
CA LYS A 94 -23.74 -14.10 21.61
C LYS A 94 -23.01 -13.06 20.81
N MET A 95 -21.95 -12.51 21.39
CA MET A 95 -21.05 -11.57 20.74
C MET A 95 -19.75 -12.27 20.37
N TYR A 96 -19.27 -12.04 19.17
CA TYR A 96 -17.93 -12.39 18.70
C TYR A 96 -17.25 -11.15 18.14
N VAL A 97 -15.96 -11.00 18.43
CA VAL A 97 -15.12 -9.89 17.95
C VAL A 97 -13.97 -10.47 17.15
N ARG A 98 -13.81 -10.04 15.90
CA ARG A 98 -12.69 -10.44 15.05
C ARG A 98 -11.51 -9.55 15.32
N THR A 99 -10.46 -10.14 15.89
CA THR A 99 -9.27 -9.44 16.38
C THR A 99 -8.06 -10.37 16.40
N ARG A 100 -6.88 -9.83 16.67
CA ARG A 100 -5.65 -10.59 16.89
C ARG A 100 -4.80 -9.96 17.99
N ASN A 101 -3.91 -10.75 18.60
CA ASN A 101 -2.79 -10.23 19.36
C ASN A 101 -1.62 -9.97 18.40
N TRP A 102 -1.45 -8.74 17.98
CA TRP A 102 -0.53 -8.38 16.89
C TRP A 102 0.95 -8.61 17.20
N ASN A 103 1.33 -8.59 18.47
CA ASN A 103 2.72 -8.83 18.90
C ASN A 103 2.98 -10.26 19.43
N ALA A 104 2.03 -11.19 19.27
CA ALA A 104 2.13 -12.55 19.86
C ALA A 104 3.32 -13.37 19.34
N GLN A 105 3.84 -13.05 18.16
CA GLN A 105 5.01 -13.74 17.63
C GLN A 105 6.30 -13.40 18.40
N TRP A 106 6.38 -12.21 18.97
CA TRP A 106 7.59 -11.72 19.66
C TRP A 106 7.45 -11.70 21.17
N SER A 107 6.23 -11.73 21.69
CA SER A 107 5.99 -11.66 23.13
C SER A 107 4.70 -12.36 23.56
N ASN A 108 4.73 -13.00 24.72
CA ASN A 108 3.54 -13.54 25.39
C ASN A 108 2.73 -12.47 26.15
N LYS A 109 3.23 -11.22 26.21
CA LYS A 109 2.54 -10.08 26.82
C LYS A 109 1.89 -9.24 25.72
N PRO A 110 0.54 -9.20 25.66
CA PRO A 110 -0.16 -8.51 24.58
C PRO A 110 -0.04 -6.99 24.72
N ALA A 111 0.29 -6.33 23.59
CA ALA A 111 0.45 -4.88 23.49
C ALA A 111 -0.88 -4.14 23.28
N GLY A 112 -1.66 -4.55 22.30
CA GLY A 112 -2.88 -3.86 21.85
C GLY A 112 -4.14 -4.42 22.48
N LYS A 113 -4.60 -3.84 23.59
CA LYS A 113 -5.77 -4.30 24.36
C LYS A 113 -6.92 -3.33 24.22
N PHE A 114 -8.15 -3.85 24.07
CA PHE A 114 -9.35 -3.03 24.03
C PHE A 114 -10.57 -3.77 24.57
N GLN A 115 -11.65 -3.04 24.79
CA GLN A 115 -12.97 -3.56 25.17
C GLN A 115 -14.05 -3.09 24.21
N VAL A 116 -15.17 -3.81 24.17
CA VAL A 116 -16.39 -3.40 23.47
C VAL A 116 -17.34 -2.78 24.47
N GLY A 117 -17.87 -1.60 24.14
CA GLY A 117 -18.93 -0.93 24.89
C GLY A 117 -20.29 -1.10 24.20
N ILE A 118 -21.35 -1.18 25.02
CA ILE A 118 -22.75 -1.26 24.54
C ILE A 118 -23.57 -0.26 25.35
N ASN A 119 -24.14 0.73 24.67
CA ASN A 119 -24.89 1.84 25.30
C ASN A 119 -24.11 2.50 26.47
N GLY A 120 -22.80 2.74 26.26
CA GLY A 120 -21.92 3.34 27.26
C GLY A 120 -21.43 2.42 28.38
N VAL A 121 -21.84 1.13 28.38
CA VAL A 121 -21.41 0.13 29.36
C VAL A 121 -20.32 -0.74 28.75
N LEU A 122 -19.11 -0.70 29.30
CA LEU A 122 -17.99 -1.53 28.86
C LEU A 122 -18.19 -2.99 29.30
N TYR A 123 -18.05 -3.91 28.36
CA TYR A 123 -18.05 -5.33 28.66
C TYR A 123 -16.71 -5.76 29.23
N PRO A 124 -16.69 -6.64 30.26
CA PRO A 124 -15.48 -6.94 31.03
C PRO A 124 -14.43 -7.73 30.24
N LYS A 125 -14.80 -8.27 29.05
CA LYS A 125 -13.89 -9.03 28.20
C LYS A 125 -12.89 -8.13 27.52
N THR A 126 -11.59 -8.43 27.71
CA THR A 126 -10.50 -7.79 26.98
C THR A 126 -10.20 -8.54 25.68
N PHE A 127 -10.11 -7.82 24.60
CA PHE A 127 -9.76 -8.29 23.24
C PHE A 127 -8.34 -7.86 22.85
N GLY A 128 -7.82 -8.40 21.74
CA GLY A 128 -6.44 -8.13 21.29
C GLY A 128 -5.37 -8.89 22.09
N VAL A 129 -5.75 -9.90 22.90
CA VAL A 129 -4.87 -10.60 23.83
C VAL A 129 -4.61 -12.07 23.50
N LYS A 130 -5.27 -12.61 22.48
CA LYS A 130 -5.16 -14.00 22.06
C LYS A 130 -4.93 -14.08 20.56
N ASP A 131 -4.40 -15.21 20.14
CA ASP A 131 -4.20 -15.59 18.74
C ASP A 131 -3.32 -14.62 17.94
N GLN A 132 -2.26 -15.14 17.40
CA GLN A 132 -1.35 -14.39 16.50
C GLN A 132 -2.05 -14.03 15.18
N ASN A 133 -2.94 -14.90 14.71
CA ASN A 133 -3.69 -14.69 13.49
C ASN A 133 -5.06 -14.04 13.79
N TRP A 134 -5.64 -13.40 12.80
CA TRP A 134 -7.01 -12.91 12.87
C TRP A 134 -7.98 -14.03 13.18
N ASN A 135 -8.79 -13.85 14.22
CA ASN A 135 -9.75 -14.86 14.68
C ASN A 135 -10.95 -14.23 15.39
N TRP A 136 -12.05 -14.95 15.42
CA TRP A 136 -13.23 -14.59 16.18
C TRP A 136 -13.09 -14.99 17.65
N VAL A 137 -13.07 -14.00 18.52
CA VAL A 137 -12.99 -14.19 19.97
C VAL A 137 -14.35 -13.97 20.59
N SER A 138 -14.85 -14.96 21.33
CA SER A 138 -16.15 -14.84 22.02
C SER A 138 -16.11 -13.73 23.06
N GLY A 139 -17.03 -12.78 22.95
CA GLY A 139 -17.31 -11.72 23.94
C GLY A 139 -18.34 -12.13 25.00
N GLY A 140 -18.90 -13.35 24.91
CA GLY A 140 -19.93 -13.83 25.82
C GLY A 140 -21.35 -13.49 25.36
N LYS A 141 -22.27 -13.43 26.33
CA LYS A 141 -23.68 -13.12 26.10
C LYS A 141 -23.97 -11.65 26.40
N VAL A 142 -24.70 -11.01 25.52
CA VAL A 142 -25.11 -9.61 25.59
C VAL A 142 -26.62 -9.53 25.57
N LYS A 143 -27.21 -8.79 26.50
CA LYS A 143 -28.64 -8.52 26.52
C LYS A 143 -28.93 -7.23 25.77
N ILE A 144 -29.76 -7.29 24.75
CA ILE A 144 -30.23 -6.17 23.94
C ILE A 144 -31.66 -5.84 24.35
N ASP A 145 -31.83 -4.76 25.08
CA ASP A 145 -33.12 -4.31 25.64
C ASP A 145 -33.76 -3.19 24.78
N ASP A 146 -32.98 -2.53 23.91
CA ASP A 146 -33.45 -1.57 22.90
C ASP A 146 -32.96 -2.03 21.50
N LEU A 147 -33.76 -1.78 20.48
CA LEU A 147 -33.39 -2.11 19.10
C LEU A 147 -32.28 -1.20 18.57
N ASN A 148 -32.22 0.05 19.00
CA ASN A 148 -31.18 1.01 18.61
C ASN A 148 -30.09 1.02 19.69
N VAL A 149 -28.93 0.50 19.35
CA VAL A 149 -27.83 0.27 20.28
C VAL A 149 -26.59 1.03 19.81
N GLU A 150 -25.94 1.74 20.70
CA GLU A 150 -24.60 2.27 20.46
C GLU A 150 -23.56 1.19 20.77
N ILE A 151 -22.73 0.88 19.80
CA ILE A 151 -21.57 -0.01 19.95
C ILE A 151 -20.31 0.84 19.92
N SER A 152 -19.38 0.59 20.84
CA SER A 152 -18.10 1.32 20.90
C SER A 152 -16.91 0.39 21.06
N LEU A 153 -15.73 0.87 20.63
CA LEU A 153 -14.43 0.27 20.91
C LEU A 153 -13.68 1.20 21.85
N HIS A 154 -13.28 0.67 23.00
CA HIS A 154 -12.56 1.38 24.05
C HIS A 154 -11.13 0.86 24.14
N ASP A 155 -10.16 1.72 23.85
CA ASP A 155 -8.73 1.39 23.92
C ASP A 155 -8.23 1.35 25.36
N LEU A 156 -7.37 0.37 25.67
CA LEU A 156 -6.82 0.17 27.02
C LEU A 156 -5.31 0.43 27.12
N THR A 157 -4.62 0.63 25.98
CA THR A 157 -3.15 0.68 26.00
C THR A 157 -2.54 1.77 25.10
N GLY A 158 -3.22 2.17 24.04
CA GLY A 158 -2.68 3.05 23.01
C GLY A 158 -1.61 2.39 22.12
N PHE A 159 -1.51 1.07 22.15
CA PHE A 159 -0.53 0.30 21.39
C PHE A 159 -1.20 -0.62 20.36
N ASP A 160 -1.86 -0.01 19.40
CA ASP A 160 -2.32 -0.64 18.16
C ASP A 160 -3.30 -1.81 18.34
N GLY A 161 -4.20 -1.73 19.32
CA GLY A 161 -5.35 -2.63 19.43
C GLY A 161 -6.14 -2.63 18.12
N ARG A 162 -6.60 -3.83 17.64
CA ARG A 162 -7.19 -4.00 16.30
C ARG A 162 -8.51 -4.74 16.35
N CYS A 163 -9.50 -4.18 15.69
CA CYS A 163 -10.81 -4.80 15.52
C CYS A 163 -11.23 -4.72 14.05
N ASP A 164 -11.50 -5.88 13.45
CA ASP A 164 -12.02 -5.98 12.08
C ASP A 164 -13.54 -5.89 12.08
N ALA A 165 -14.20 -6.81 12.81
CA ALA A 165 -15.66 -6.87 12.83
C ALA A 165 -16.19 -7.33 14.18
N ILE A 166 -17.47 -6.99 14.45
CA ILE A 166 -18.23 -7.49 15.60
C ILE A 166 -19.48 -8.22 15.08
N TYR A 167 -19.69 -9.44 15.55
CA TYR A 167 -20.79 -10.28 15.14
C TYR A 167 -21.67 -10.66 16.34
N PHE A 168 -22.98 -10.45 16.21
CA PHE A 168 -23.99 -10.81 17.20
C PHE A 168 -24.94 -11.82 16.61
N THR A 169 -25.21 -12.92 17.35
CA THR A 169 -26.15 -13.94 16.91
C THR A 169 -26.96 -14.51 18.07
N LYS A 170 -28.21 -14.85 17.83
CA LYS A 170 -29.08 -15.61 18.78
C LYS A 170 -28.95 -17.12 18.63
N GLU A 171 -28.42 -17.56 17.51
CA GLU A 171 -28.32 -18.98 17.19
C GLU A 171 -27.29 -19.68 18.07
N LYS A 172 -27.68 -20.88 18.61
CA LYS A 172 -26.87 -21.58 19.62
C LYS A 172 -25.53 -22.05 19.09
N ASN A 173 -25.45 -22.49 17.86
CA ASN A 173 -24.25 -23.10 17.25
C ASN A 173 -23.69 -22.26 16.09
N ASP A 174 -24.11 -21.01 15.97
CA ASP A 174 -23.67 -20.13 14.92
C ASP A 174 -22.34 -19.50 15.34
N ILE A 175 -21.26 -19.95 14.71
CA ILE A 175 -19.89 -19.40 14.83
C ILE A 175 -19.54 -18.80 13.48
N PRO A 176 -19.16 -17.50 13.41
CA PRO A 176 -18.84 -16.89 12.14
C PRO A 176 -17.59 -17.53 11.51
N PRO A 177 -17.54 -17.69 10.17
CA PRO A 177 -16.40 -18.27 9.47
C PRO A 177 -15.17 -17.35 9.57
N ASN A 178 -13.97 -17.94 9.49
CA ASN A 178 -12.72 -17.17 9.59
C ASN A 178 -11.87 -17.21 8.31
N ASN A 179 -12.23 -18.01 7.31
CA ASN A 179 -11.61 -17.99 6.00
C ASN A 179 -12.25 -16.92 5.10
N ASN A 180 -11.50 -16.39 4.14
CA ASN A 180 -11.95 -15.27 3.30
C ASN A 180 -13.26 -15.57 2.55
N GLU A 181 -13.40 -16.74 1.94
CA GLU A 181 -14.62 -17.13 1.22
C GLU A 181 -15.86 -17.11 2.14
N GLY A 182 -15.75 -17.69 3.33
CA GLY A 182 -16.84 -17.69 4.30
C GLY A 182 -17.15 -16.30 4.84
N LEU A 183 -16.14 -15.45 5.04
CA LEU A 183 -16.31 -14.06 5.45
C LEU A 183 -17.01 -13.25 4.35
N ASP A 184 -16.63 -13.43 3.10
CA ASP A 184 -17.29 -12.76 1.97
C ASP A 184 -18.74 -13.17 1.84
N MET A 185 -19.04 -14.47 2.02
CA MET A 185 -20.42 -14.96 2.05
C MET A 185 -21.22 -14.33 3.21
N LEU A 186 -20.66 -14.27 4.42
CA LEU A 186 -21.29 -13.67 5.59
C LEU A 186 -21.55 -12.18 5.40
N ARG A 187 -20.59 -11.44 4.88
CA ARG A 187 -20.70 -10.01 4.54
C ARG A 187 -21.78 -9.78 3.48
N ASN A 188 -21.77 -10.56 2.43
CA ASN A 188 -22.77 -10.48 1.38
C ASN A 188 -24.19 -10.76 1.90
N GLU A 189 -24.35 -11.74 2.78
CA GLU A 189 -25.63 -12.11 3.37
C GLU A 189 -26.18 -11.01 4.29
N LEU A 190 -25.36 -10.52 5.23
CA LEU A 190 -25.81 -9.63 6.30
C LEU A 190 -25.73 -8.14 5.96
N LEU A 191 -24.77 -7.73 5.13
CA LEU A 191 -24.57 -6.34 4.75
C LEU A 191 -25.10 -6.04 3.34
N GLY A 192 -25.54 -7.06 2.60
CA GLY A 192 -26.08 -6.91 1.25
C GLY A 192 -25.04 -6.40 0.24
N LEU A 193 -23.77 -6.78 0.40
CA LEU A 193 -22.68 -6.37 -0.48
C LEU A 193 -22.63 -7.11 -1.82
N ASN A 194 -23.50 -8.12 -2.03
CA ASN A 194 -23.65 -8.84 -3.29
C ASN A 194 -24.38 -8.05 -4.39
N LYS A 195 -24.70 -6.78 -4.15
CA LYS A 195 -25.29 -5.90 -5.16
C LYS A 195 -24.32 -5.73 -6.32
N LYS A 196 -24.88 -5.64 -7.54
CA LYS A 196 -24.07 -5.32 -8.72
C LYS A 196 -23.31 -4.01 -8.47
N PRO A 197 -21.99 -3.96 -8.72
CA PRO A 197 -21.22 -2.73 -8.60
C PRO A 197 -21.82 -1.60 -9.43
N LYS A 198 -21.73 -0.37 -8.95
CA LYS A 198 -22.11 0.80 -9.74
C LYS A 198 -21.13 0.97 -10.88
N GLU A 199 -21.64 0.94 -12.12
CA GLU A 199 -20.84 1.07 -13.33
C GLU A 199 -20.44 2.53 -13.59
N ASN A 200 -19.18 2.75 -13.97
CA ASN A 200 -18.62 4.04 -14.32
C ASN A 200 -17.77 3.87 -15.59
N ASP A 201 -17.94 4.75 -16.59
CA ASP A 201 -17.23 4.70 -17.87
C ASP A 201 -16.25 5.87 -17.99
N PHE A 202 -15.00 5.54 -18.33
CA PHE A 202 -13.89 6.46 -18.52
C PHE A 202 -13.11 6.11 -19.80
N ASP A 203 -12.26 7.02 -20.24
CA ASP A 203 -11.28 6.74 -21.31
C ASP A 203 -10.03 6.06 -20.73
N PHE A 204 -9.68 6.43 -19.50
CA PHE A 204 -8.49 5.95 -18.80
C PHE A 204 -8.74 5.82 -17.30
N VAL A 205 -8.35 4.70 -16.73
CA VAL A 205 -8.45 4.44 -15.29
C VAL A 205 -7.05 4.26 -14.69
N VAL A 206 -6.70 5.13 -13.74
CA VAL A 206 -5.43 5.10 -13.01
C VAL A 206 -5.68 4.57 -11.62
N ILE A 207 -4.99 3.50 -11.24
CA ILE A 207 -5.10 2.87 -9.93
C ILE A 207 -3.82 3.12 -9.12
N GLY A 208 -3.96 3.77 -7.96
CA GLY A 208 -2.89 4.23 -7.10
C GLY A 208 -2.64 5.73 -7.22
N GLY A 209 -3.04 6.50 -6.19
CA GLY A 209 -2.86 7.97 -6.10
C GLY A 209 -1.53 8.39 -5.45
N GLY A 210 -0.45 7.59 -5.64
CA GLY A 210 0.92 8.02 -5.35
C GLY A 210 1.37 9.14 -6.30
N MET A 211 2.61 9.63 -6.17
CA MET A 211 3.13 10.67 -7.07
C MET A 211 3.00 10.28 -8.55
N ALA A 212 3.32 9.02 -8.88
CA ALA A 212 3.21 8.50 -10.25
C ALA A 212 1.77 8.57 -10.79
N GLY A 213 0.81 7.98 -10.08
CA GLY A 213 -0.58 7.94 -10.55
C GLY A 213 -1.26 9.31 -10.51
N THR A 214 -0.93 10.17 -9.53
CA THR A 214 -1.43 11.54 -9.51
C THR A 214 -0.96 12.33 -10.73
N CYS A 215 0.33 12.22 -11.09
CA CYS A 215 0.86 12.85 -12.31
C CYS A 215 0.27 12.23 -13.57
N ALA A 216 0.07 10.91 -13.64
CA ALA A 216 -0.55 10.24 -14.80
C ALA A 216 -1.97 10.72 -15.03
N ALA A 217 -2.77 10.80 -13.97
CA ALA A 217 -4.15 11.23 -14.05
C ALA A 217 -4.30 12.71 -14.46
N ILE A 218 -3.52 13.62 -13.85
CA ILE A 218 -3.51 15.05 -14.22
C ILE A 218 -3.02 15.22 -15.66
N SER A 219 -1.92 14.57 -16.04
CA SER A 219 -1.34 14.66 -17.38
C SER A 219 -2.36 14.26 -18.45
N ALA A 220 -3.02 13.11 -18.29
CA ALA A 220 -4.04 12.64 -19.22
C ALA A 220 -5.26 13.59 -19.26
N ALA A 221 -5.73 14.07 -18.10
CA ALA A 221 -6.88 14.97 -18.02
C ALA A 221 -6.64 16.32 -18.71
N ARG A 222 -5.44 16.91 -18.55
CA ARG A 222 -5.03 18.14 -19.26
C ARG A 222 -4.98 17.99 -20.77
N LEU A 223 -4.76 16.76 -21.25
CA LEU A 223 -4.75 16.42 -22.68
C LEU A 223 -6.13 15.95 -23.20
N GLY A 224 -7.21 16.16 -22.44
CA GLY A 224 -8.58 15.91 -22.87
C GLY A 224 -9.06 14.45 -22.73
N VAL A 225 -8.37 13.64 -21.95
CA VAL A 225 -8.78 12.28 -21.60
C VAL A 225 -9.71 12.32 -20.38
N LYS A 226 -10.83 11.58 -20.40
CA LYS A 226 -11.72 11.42 -19.26
C LYS A 226 -11.14 10.36 -18.32
N VAL A 227 -10.68 10.77 -17.14
CA VAL A 227 -9.86 9.95 -16.22
C VAL A 227 -10.58 9.65 -14.91
N ALA A 228 -10.48 8.40 -14.44
CA ALA A 228 -10.69 8.05 -13.04
C ALA A 228 -9.35 7.85 -12.34
N LEU A 229 -9.16 8.48 -11.18
CA LEU A 229 -8.05 8.21 -10.26
C LEU A 229 -8.58 7.51 -9.01
N ILE A 230 -8.15 6.26 -8.78
CA ILE A 230 -8.58 5.43 -7.66
C ILE A 230 -7.45 5.36 -6.63
N GLN A 231 -7.74 5.75 -5.39
CA GLN A 231 -6.77 5.74 -4.29
C GLN A 231 -7.36 5.06 -3.05
N ASN A 232 -6.64 4.10 -2.50
CA ASN A 232 -7.06 3.32 -1.33
C ASN A 232 -6.77 4.01 0.03
N ARG A 233 -6.44 5.30 0.02
CA ARG A 233 -6.19 6.10 1.23
C ARG A 233 -6.90 7.45 1.14
N PRO A 234 -7.07 8.16 2.27
CA PRO A 234 -7.73 9.47 2.29
C PRO A 234 -6.88 10.59 1.69
N VAL A 235 -5.59 10.36 1.45
CA VAL A 235 -4.64 11.35 0.93
C VAL A 235 -3.90 10.87 -0.32
N LEU A 236 -3.47 11.82 -1.15
CA LEU A 236 -2.66 11.59 -2.35
C LEU A 236 -1.16 11.70 -2.04
N GLY A 237 -0.32 11.24 -2.98
CA GLY A 237 1.14 11.35 -2.89
C GLY A 237 1.86 10.06 -2.49
N GLY A 238 1.15 9.03 -2.04
CA GLY A 238 1.75 7.74 -1.68
C GLY A 238 2.73 7.86 -0.51
N ASN A 239 3.98 7.51 -0.71
CA ASN A 239 5.01 7.68 0.32
C ASN A 239 5.30 9.16 0.61
N ASN A 240 5.06 10.08 -0.35
CA ASN A 240 5.11 11.52 -0.10
C ASN A 240 3.74 12.05 0.35
N SER A 241 3.27 11.59 1.49
CA SER A 241 2.04 12.02 2.13
C SER A 241 2.25 12.19 3.64
N SER A 242 1.31 12.83 4.31
CA SER A 242 1.32 12.98 5.78
C SER A 242 1.22 11.64 6.53
N GLU A 243 0.86 10.54 5.86
CA GLU A 243 0.76 9.21 6.47
C GLU A 243 2.09 8.46 6.50
N VAL A 244 2.94 8.61 5.47
CA VAL A 244 4.21 7.85 5.34
C VAL A 244 5.43 8.74 5.55
N ARG A 245 5.37 10.00 5.11
CA ARG A 245 6.33 11.07 5.39
C ARG A 245 7.74 10.85 4.84
N VAL A 246 7.82 10.46 3.56
CA VAL A 246 9.07 10.38 2.80
C VAL A 246 9.20 11.59 1.87
N HIS A 247 10.38 12.21 1.83
CA HIS A 247 10.64 13.34 0.92
C HIS A 247 10.69 12.90 -0.55
N LEU A 248 10.47 13.86 -1.46
CA LEU A 248 10.64 13.62 -2.90
C LEU A 248 12.13 13.55 -3.24
N GLY A 249 12.62 12.35 -3.58
CA GLY A 249 13.99 12.13 -4.07
C GLY A 249 14.09 12.24 -5.59
N ALA A 250 15.30 12.27 -6.13
CA ALA A 250 15.70 12.46 -7.53
C ALA A 250 15.56 13.91 -8.04
N ARG A 251 15.98 14.16 -9.28
CA ARG A 251 15.93 15.47 -9.95
C ARG A 251 14.89 15.43 -11.06
N ILE A 252 14.40 16.61 -11.44
CA ILE A 252 13.45 16.81 -12.53
C ILE A 252 14.05 17.77 -13.57
N ASN A 253 13.35 17.98 -14.68
CA ASN A 253 13.71 18.94 -15.71
C ASN A 253 15.09 18.66 -16.34
N LEU A 254 15.35 17.39 -16.63
CA LEU A 254 16.59 16.91 -17.22
C LEU A 254 16.41 16.56 -18.70
N GLU A 255 17.51 16.60 -19.47
CA GLU A 255 17.53 16.08 -20.83
C GLU A 255 17.15 14.59 -20.86
N PRO A 256 16.50 14.07 -21.91
CA PRO A 256 16.22 14.79 -23.18
C PRO A 256 14.92 15.63 -23.19
N TYR A 257 14.13 15.61 -22.12
CA TYR A 257 12.83 16.30 -22.05
C TYR A 257 12.74 17.21 -20.83
N PRO A 258 13.37 18.41 -20.86
CA PRO A 258 13.42 19.30 -19.69
C PRO A 258 12.06 19.82 -19.21
N ALA A 259 11.00 19.66 -19.99
CA ALA A 259 9.65 20.02 -19.58
C ALA A 259 8.99 18.97 -18.66
N LEU A 260 9.51 17.73 -18.64
CA LEU A 260 9.06 16.70 -17.69
C LEU A 260 9.53 17.07 -16.28
N GLY A 261 8.63 16.91 -15.32
CA GLY A 261 8.82 17.24 -13.92
C GLY A 261 8.24 18.60 -13.53
N ASN A 262 7.80 19.45 -14.45
CA ASN A 262 7.08 20.68 -14.11
C ASN A 262 5.79 20.37 -13.33
N LEU A 263 5.05 19.32 -13.70
CA LEU A 263 3.89 18.88 -12.95
C LEU A 263 4.28 18.34 -11.57
N VAL A 264 5.39 17.61 -11.46
CA VAL A 264 5.92 17.15 -10.16
C VAL A 264 6.25 18.35 -9.26
N ASN A 265 6.84 19.43 -9.81
CA ASN A 265 7.09 20.67 -9.08
C ASN A 265 5.78 21.36 -8.67
N GLU A 266 4.81 21.38 -9.56
CA GLU A 266 3.50 22.00 -9.33
C GLU A 266 2.76 21.35 -8.14
N ILE A 267 2.73 20.02 -8.05
CA ILE A 267 2.00 19.31 -7.00
C ILE A 267 2.87 18.92 -5.79
N GLY A 268 4.19 18.98 -5.93
CA GLY A 268 5.13 18.63 -4.87
C GLY A 268 5.14 19.64 -3.73
N PRO A 269 5.51 19.20 -2.50
CA PRO A 269 5.60 20.09 -1.35
C PRO A 269 6.79 21.04 -1.46
N GLY A 270 6.66 22.23 -0.87
CA GLY A 270 7.72 23.25 -0.81
C GLY A 270 8.83 22.92 0.19
N ARG A 271 8.61 22.00 1.10
CA ARG A 271 9.55 21.56 2.13
C ARG A 271 9.95 20.11 1.92
N GLY A 272 11.19 19.77 2.28
CA GLY A 272 11.72 18.41 2.19
C GLY A 272 12.04 17.81 3.55
N GLY A 273 12.42 16.54 3.54
CA GLY A 273 12.84 15.76 4.71
C GLY A 273 11.92 14.58 5.00
N ASN A 274 12.53 13.51 5.51
CA ASN A 274 11.80 12.34 5.99
C ASN A 274 11.38 12.52 7.44
N ALA A 275 10.30 11.85 7.86
CA ALA A 275 9.78 11.89 9.21
C ALA A 275 9.69 13.33 9.76
N GLN A 276 9.01 14.21 9.04
CA GLN A 276 8.76 15.61 9.40
C GLN A 276 7.29 15.81 9.85
N PRO A 277 6.92 16.95 10.44
CA PRO A 277 5.52 17.28 10.69
C PRO A 277 4.64 17.15 9.44
N LYS A 278 3.38 16.77 9.61
CA LYS A 278 2.46 16.44 8.52
C LYS A 278 2.31 17.52 7.45
N ASP A 279 2.36 18.80 7.86
CA ASP A 279 2.23 19.97 6.99
C ASP A 279 3.39 20.14 6.00
N TYR A 280 4.53 19.45 6.21
CA TYR A 280 5.65 19.41 5.25
C TYR A 280 5.28 18.73 3.94
N TYR A 281 4.30 17.84 3.95
CA TYR A 281 3.92 17.02 2.79
C TYR A 281 2.80 17.63 1.96
N GLU A 282 2.17 18.71 2.42
CA GLU A 282 1.19 19.51 1.68
C GLU A 282 0.18 18.65 0.90
N ASP A 283 -0.49 17.69 1.59
CA ASP A 283 -1.48 16.79 0.97
C ASP A 283 -2.60 17.57 0.27
N ASP A 284 -3.04 18.69 0.84
CA ASP A 284 -4.06 19.57 0.27
C ASP A 284 -3.64 20.16 -1.08
N LYS A 285 -2.36 20.39 -1.31
CA LYS A 285 -1.84 20.91 -2.59
C LYS A 285 -2.06 19.90 -3.72
N LYS A 286 -1.76 18.63 -3.46
CA LYS A 286 -2.01 17.52 -4.39
C LYS A 286 -3.50 17.34 -4.66
N LEU A 287 -4.31 17.36 -3.60
CA LEU A 287 -5.77 17.26 -3.70
C LEU A 287 -6.38 18.40 -4.53
N LYS A 288 -5.98 19.64 -4.27
CA LYS A 288 -6.45 20.81 -5.02
C LYS A 288 -6.07 20.72 -6.50
N ALA A 289 -4.86 20.29 -6.83
CA ALA A 289 -4.43 20.11 -8.22
C ALA A 289 -5.30 19.08 -8.95
N VAL A 290 -5.60 17.95 -8.32
CA VAL A 290 -6.47 16.91 -8.89
C VAL A 290 -7.90 17.42 -9.07
N LEU A 291 -8.47 18.11 -8.07
CA LEU A 291 -9.84 18.62 -8.12
C LEU A 291 -10.01 19.80 -9.09
N ALA A 292 -8.93 20.44 -9.49
CA ALA A 292 -8.96 21.52 -10.49
C ALA A 292 -9.12 21.00 -11.93
N GLU A 293 -8.89 19.71 -12.18
CA GLU A 293 -8.93 19.13 -13.53
C GLU A 293 -10.36 18.69 -13.89
N PRO A 294 -11.02 19.32 -14.88
CA PRO A 294 -12.43 19.06 -15.20
C PRO A 294 -12.66 17.66 -15.78
N ASN A 295 -11.65 17.05 -16.38
CA ASN A 295 -11.72 15.71 -16.98
C ASN A 295 -11.30 14.59 -16.02
N LEU A 296 -11.03 14.89 -14.73
CA LEU A 296 -10.56 13.93 -13.75
C LEU A 296 -11.59 13.74 -12.63
N THR A 297 -11.95 12.49 -12.37
CA THR A 297 -12.79 12.11 -11.22
C THR A 297 -11.95 11.34 -10.21
N LEU A 298 -11.91 11.82 -8.98
CA LEU A 298 -11.13 11.24 -7.89
C LEU A 298 -12.01 10.33 -7.02
N PHE A 299 -11.50 9.13 -6.72
CA PHE A 299 -12.10 8.15 -5.82
C PHE A 299 -11.11 7.83 -4.68
N LEU A 300 -11.18 8.60 -3.59
CA LEU A 300 -10.42 8.32 -2.36
C LEU A 300 -11.09 7.20 -1.55
N ASN A 301 -10.30 6.52 -0.70
CA ASN A 301 -10.77 5.41 0.13
C ASN A 301 -11.43 4.27 -0.68
N HIS A 302 -10.94 4.02 -1.89
CA HIS A 302 -11.39 2.94 -2.75
C HIS A 302 -10.23 1.98 -3.03
N HIS A 303 -10.35 0.73 -2.58
CA HIS A 303 -9.36 -0.32 -2.81
C HIS A 303 -9.77 -1.19 -4.01
N ALA A 304 -8.95 -1.17 -5.07
CA ALA A 304 -9.16 -1.99 -6.25
C ALA A 304 -8.66 -3.41 -5.99
N ASN A 305 -9.57 -4.38 -5.89
CA ASN A 305 -9.29 -5.75 -5.47
C ASN A 305 -9.86 -6.84 -6.39
N GLN A 306 -10.61 -6.44 -7.43
CA GLN A 306 -11.16 -7.38 -8.40
C GLN A 306 -11.03 -6.82 -9.82
N ILE A 307 -10.93 -7.70 -10.80
CA ILE A 307 -10.73 -7.32 -12.18
C ILE A 307 -11.44 -8.32 -13.10
N GLU A 308 -11.98 -7.83 -14.20
CA GLU A 308 -12.49 -8.65 -15.29
C GLU A 308 -11.55 -8.51 -16.49
N THR A 309 -11.08 -9.63 -17.03
CA THR A 309 -10.22 -9.68 -18.22
C THR A 309 -10.87 -10.47 -19.34
N LYS A 310 -10.58 -10.06 -20.57
CA LYS A 310 -10.96 -10.78 -21.78
C LYS A 310 -9.88 -10.58 -22.85
N ASP A 311 -9.45 -11.65 -23.51
CA ASP A 311 -8.51 -11.62 -24.63
C ASP A 311 -7.21 -10.83 -24.30
N ASN A 312 -6.61 -11.10 -23.14
CA ASN A 312 -5.43 -10.40 -22.60
C ASN A 312 -5.63 -8.88 -22.43
N ARG A 313 -6.83 -8.45 -22.17
CA ARG A 313 -7.17 -7.05 -21.88
C ARG A 313 -7.95 -6.97 -20.58
N ILE A 314 -7.72 -5.92 -19.84
CA ILE A 314 -8.60 -5.53 -18.75
C ILE A 314 -9.87 -4.92 -19.35
N VAL A 315 -11.03 -5.44 -18.95
CA VAL A 315 -12.34 -4.91 -19.36
C VAL A 315 -12.85 -3.98 -18.27
N LYS A 316 -12.59 -4.35 -17.00
CA LYS A 316 -13.16 -3.68 -15.85
C LYS A 316 -12.26 -3.87 -14.62
N VAL A 317 -12.12 -2.81 -13.82
CA VAL A 317 -11.59 -2.86 -12.47
C VAL A 317 -12.73 -2.61 -11.49
N ILE A 318 -12.81 -3.39 -10.42
CA ILE A 318 -13.78 -3.20 -9.36
C ILE A 318 -13.03 -2.77 -8.09
N ALA A 319 -13.46 -1.65 -7.53
CA ALA A 319 -12.92 -1.12 -6.28
C ALA A 319 -14.01 -1.02 -5.21
N GLN A 320 -13.62 -1.33 -3.99
CA GLN A 320 -14.46 -1.28 -2.80
C GLN A 320 -14.18 -0.01 -2.00
N ASN A 321 -15.22 0.71 -1.62
CA ASN A 321 -15.10 1.80 -0.66
C ASN A 321 -14.75 1.22 0.72
N LEU A 322 -13.72 1.75 1.36
CA LEU A 322 -13.16 1.22 2.61
C LEU A 322 -14.08 1.37 3.81
N GLU A 323 -14.97 2.36 3.80
CA GLU A 323 -15.84 2.67 4.93
C GLU A 323 -17.22 2.01 4.81
N THR A 324 -17.75 1.94 3.58
CA THR A 324 -19.11 1.45 3.34
C THR A 324 -19.17 0.03 2.80
N GLY A 325 -18.05 -0.50 2.31
CA GLY A 325 -18.00 -1.79 1.63
C GLY A 325 -18.64 -1.76 0.23
N GLU A 326 -19.22 -0.64 -0.22
CA GLU A 326 -19.84 -0.52 -1.53
C GLU A 326 -18.83 -0.68 -2.65
N ARG A 327 -19.22 -1.43 -3.70
CA ARG A 327 -18.38 -1.69 -4.85
C ARG A 327 -18.72 -0.81 -6.04
N GLN A 328 -17.70 -0.29 -6.70
CA GLN A 328 -17.80 0.45 -7.95
C GLN A 328 -16.98 -0.25 -9.02
N ALA A 329 -17.54 -0.34 -10.21
CA ALA A 329 -16.91 -0.89 -11.40
C ALA A 329 -16.46 0.24 -12.32
N PHE A 330 -15.25 0.15 -12.85
CA PHE A 330 -14.62 1.13 -13.70
C PHE A 330 -14.28 0.49 -15.03
N ASN A 331 -15.00 0.89 -16.07
CA ASN A 331 -14.82 0.44 -17.44
C ASN A 331 -13.96 1.44 -18.19
N ALA A 332 -12.98 0.98 -18.95
CA ALA A 332 -12.17 1.82 -19.82
C ALA A 332 -11.50 1.00 -20.93
N PRO A 333 -11.14 1.61 -22.06
CA PRO A 333 -10.25 0.98 -23.02
C PRO A 333 -8.81 0.87 -22.52
N LEU A 334 -8.38 1.69 -21.54
CA LEU A 334 -7.00 1.81 -21.07
C LEU A 334 -6.92 1.92 -19.55
N PHE A 335 -5.92 1.25 -18.95
CA PHE A 335 -5.67 1.22 -17.52
C PHE A 335 -4.19 1.52 -17.21
N ALA A 336 -3.91 2.06 -16.01
CA ALA A 336 -2.56 2.17 -15.50
C ALA A 336 -2.48 1.62 -14.08
N ASP A 337 -1.52 0.72 -13.84
CA ASP A 337 -1.09 0.30 -12.51
C ASP A 337 -0.06 1.28 -11.98
N CYS A 338 -0.45 2.09 -11.00
CA CYS A 338 0.39 3.01 -10.25
C CYS A 338 0.34 2.69 -8.75
N THR A 339 -0.02 1.45 -8.40
CA THR A 339 -0.13 0.99 -7.01
C THR A 339 1.24 0.90 -6.33
N GLY A 340 2.30 0.79 -7.15
CA GLY A 340 3.67 0.54 -6.73
C GLY A 340 3.91 -0.90 -6.25
N ASP A 341 2.86 -1.70 -6.18
CA ASP A 341 2.89 -3.13 -5.82
C ASP A 341 2.51 -4.04 -7.01
N GLY A 342 2.23 -3.45 -8.20
CA GLY A 342 1.81 -4.19 -9.38
C GLY A 342 0.50 -4.96 -9.16
N THR A 343 -0.41 -4.41 -8.35
CA THR A 343 -1.62 -5.11 -7.91
C THR A 343 -2.56 -5.40 -9.08
N ILE A 344 -2.78 -4.42 -9.96
CA ILE A 344 -3.67 -4.57 -11.11
C ILE A 344 -3.08 -5.50 -12.15
N GLY A 345 -1.78 -5.37 -12.42
CA GLY A 345 -1.07 -6.29 -13.30
C GLY A 345 -1.14 -7.73 -12.78
N TYR A 346 -0.90 -7.95 -11.48
CA TYR A 346 -1.00 -9.27 -10.86
C TYR A 346 -2.39 -9.87 -10.97
N LEU A 347 -3.44 -9.10 -10.66
CA LEU A 347 -4.83 -9.56 -10.77
C LEU A 347 -5.21 -9.86 -12.23
N ALA A 348 -4.67 -9.10 -13.19
CA ALA A 348 -4.91 -9.32 -14.63
C ALA A 348 -4.12 -10.50 -15.22
N GLY A 349 -3.19 -11.10 -14.47
CA GLY A 349 -2.31 -12.15 -14.96
C GLY A 349 -1.12 -11.63 -15.77
N ALA A 350 -0.68 -10.40 -15.51
CA ALA A 350 0.56 -9.88 -16.09
C ALA A 350 1.78 -10.65 -15.59
N GLU A 351 2.78 -10.81 -16.45
CA GLU A 351 4.08 -11.34 -16.05
C GLU A 351 4.74 -10.37 -15.06
N PHE A 352 5.40 -10.89 -14.02
CA PHE A 352 6.11 -10.07 -13.04
C PHE A 352 7.35 -10.77 -12.47
N MET A 353 8.25 -9.97 -11.92
CA MET A 353 9.44 -10.39 -11.18
C MET A 353 9.33 -9.92 -9.72
N SER A 354 9.99 -10.63 -8.80
CA SER A 354 10.10 -10.29 -7.38
C SER A 354 11.38 -10.88 -6.80
N GLY A 355 11.98 -10.24 -5.81
CA GLY A 355 13.29 -10.62 -5.28
C GLY A 355 14.42 -10.20 -6.21
N ARG A 356 15.63 -10.76 -6.00
CA ARG A 356 16.82 -10.47 -6.82
C ARG A 356 17.02 -11.54 -7.89
N GLU A 357 17.25 -11.08 -9.11
CA GLU A 357 17.67 -11.94 -10.22
C GLU A 357 19.11 -12.42 -10.00
N SER A 358 19.44 -13.63 -10.51
CA SER A 358 20.81 -14.07 -10.55
C SER A 358 21.64 -13.26 -11.54
N ARG A 359 22.95 -13.14 -11.29
CA ARG A 359 23.88 -12.48 -12.22
C ARG A 359 23.79 -13.06 -13.63
N SER A 360 23.65 -14.36 -13.75
CA SER A 360 23.58 -15.05 -15.06
C SER A 360 22.33 -14.69 -15.87
N MET A 361 21.26 -14.15 -15.25
CA MET A 361 20.03 -13.83 -15.95
C MET A 361 20.17 -12.61 -16.87
N PHE A 362 20.81 -11.55 -16.38
CA PHE A 362 21.00 -10.31 -17.13
C PHE A 362 22.47 -9.87 -17.24
N ASN A 363 23.42 -10.65 -16.73
CA ASN A 363 24.83 -10.31 -16.63
C ASN A 363 25.12 -9.02 -15.85
N GLU A 364 24.30 -8.71 -14.84
CA GLU A 364 24.45 -7.51 -14.01
C GLU A 364 25.59 -7.67 -13.00
N PRO A 365 26.58 -6.76 -12.97
CA PRO A 365 27.72 -6.88 -12.06
C PRO A 365 27.37 -6.87 -10.57
N THR A 366 26.27 -6.18 -10.20
CA THR A 366 25.84 -6.02 -8.80
C THR A 366 24.86 -7.12 -8.34
N ALA A 367 24.28 -7.88 -9.28
CA ALA A 367 23.36 -8.95 -8.96
C ALA A 367 24.06 -10.11 -8.22
N PRO A 368 23.37 -10.85 -7.33
CA PRO A 368 23.93 -12.03 -6.66
C PRO A 368 24.20 -13.16 -7.66
N GLU A 369 25.05 -14.10 -7.28
CA GLU A 369 25.34 -15.28 -8.13
C GLU A 369 24.08 -16.11 -8.37
N GLU A 370 23.32 -16.37 -7.31
CA GLU A 370 22.05 -17.10 -7.33
C GLU A 370 20.89 -16.13 -7.06
N ALA A 371 19.76 -16.38 -7.72
CA ALA A 371 18.54 -15.62 -7.46
C ALA A 371 17.99 -15.92 -6.06
N ASP A 372 17.48 -14.89 -5.38
CA ASP A 372 16.90 -15.02 -4.05
C ASP A 372 15.65 -14.13 -3.87
N ASN A 373 15.05 -14.18 -2.67
CA ASN A 373 13.86 -13.42 -2.34
C ASN A 373 14.16 -12.07 -1.66
N LEU A 374 15.43 -11.66 -1.58
CA LEU A 374 15.77 -10.39 -0.94
C LEU A 374 15.13 -9.23 -1.71
N THR A 375 14.44 -8.37 -0.99
CA THR A 375 13.87 -7.12 -1.47
C THR A 375 14.29 -5.99 -0.54
N MET A 376 14.25 -4.76 -1.01
CA MET A 376 14.31 -3.60 -0.11
C MET A 376 13.04 -3.57 0.73
N GLY A 377 13.20 -3.32 2.04
CA GLY A 377 12.15 -3.50 3.04
C GLY A 377 11.14 -2.36 3.15
N ILE A 378 10.43 -2.38 4.28
CA ILE A 378 9.44 -1.38 4.68
C ILE A 378 10.01 -0.54 5.82
N SER A 379 9.96 0.80 5.70
CA SER A 379 10.31 1.68 6.82
C SER A 379 9.10 2.05 7.65
N VAL A 380 9.26 1.93 8.97
CA VAL A 380 8.37 2.53 9.98
C VAL A 380 9.08 3.75 10.54
N GLN A 381 8.85 4.90 9.94
CA GLN A 381 9.49 6.16 10.34
C GLN A 381 8.81 6.73 11.59
N TRP A 382 9.56 7.51 12.36
CA TRP A 382 9.07 8.12 13.58
C TRP A 382 9.87 9.35 13.98
N PHE A 383 9.32 10.21 14.84
CA PHE A 383 10.06 11.30 15.48
C PHE A 383 9.43 11.71 16.83
N SER A 384 10.28 12.29 17.69
CA SER A 384 9.85 12.99 18.89
C SER A 384 9.82 14.50 18.70
N GLU A 385 9.10 15.19 19.57
CA GLU A 385 9.15 16.64 19.70
C GLU A 385 9.61 17.02 21.11
N LYS A 386 10.43 18.05 21.22
CA LYS A 386 10.82 18.62 22.51
C LYS A 386 9.67 19.45 23.06
N VAL A 387 9.31 19.22 24.32
CA VAL A 387 8.26 19.93 25.05
C VAL A 387 8.83 20.62 26.30
N GLU A 388 8.10 21.60 26.84
CA GLU A 388 8.58 22.40 27.97
C GLU A 388 8.64 21.61 29.28
N THR A 389 7.72 20.69 29.49
CA THR A 389 7.60 19.89 30.72
C THR A 389 7.94 18.43 30.49
N PRO A 390 8.46 17.71 31.51
CA PRO A 390 8.66 16.28 31.42
C PRO A 390 7.40 15.52 30.97
N VAL A 391 7.58 14.53 30.12
CA VAL A 391 6.51 13.65 29.61
C VAL A 391 6.93 12.20 29.82
N ASP A 392 6.07 11.43 30.46
CA ASP A 392 6.28 10.00 30.66
C ASP A 392 5.93 9.20 29.41
N PHE A 393 6.53 8.02 29.31
CA PHE A 393 6.16 6.99 28.34
C PHE A 393 6.07 5.65 29.08
N PRO A 394 5.11 4.77 28.75
CA PRO A 394 4.97 3.49 29.44
C PRO A 394 6.25 2.65 29.38
N ASP A 395 6.63 2.04 30.50
CA ASP A 395 7.68 1.01 30.53
C ASP A 395 7.07 -0.30 30.02
N ILE A 396 7.42 -0.66 28.77
CA ILE A 396 6.83 -1.82 28.10
C ILE A 396 7.70 -3.07 28.28
N GLU A 397 7.03 -4.20 28.56
CA GLU A 397 7.70 -5.47 28.80
C GLU A 397 7.60 -6.46 27.63
N TRP A 398 6.99 -6.03 26.53
CA TRP A 398 6.73 -6.86 25.33
C TRP A 398 7.62 -6.52 24.14
N GLY A 399 8.62 -5.66 24.34
CA GLY A 399 9.54 -5.21 23.30
C GLY A 399 10.82 -6.05 23.19
N LEU A 400 11.76 -5.56 22.39
CA LEU A 400 13.08 -6.14 22.24
C LEU A 400 13.94 -5.94 23.52
N PRO A 401 14.95 -6.81 23.76
CA PRO A 401 15.82 -6.72 24.93
C PRO A 401 16.90 -5.65 24.75
N TRP A 402 16.54 -4.40 25.03
CA TRP A 402 17.44 -3.25 24.93
C TRP A 402 18.45 -3.17 26.08
N SER A 403 19.61 -2.59 25.79
CA SER A 403 20.63 -2.16 26.74
C SER A 403 21.21 -0.83 26.26
N ASP A 404 22.05 -0.17 27.08
CA ASP A 404 22.71 1.07 26.68
C ASP A 404 23.53 0.91 25.36
N GLU A 405 24.16 -0.25 25.18
CA GLU A 405 24.97 -0.56 24.00
C GLU A 405 24.12 -0.89 22.77
N LYS A 406 22.92 -1.46 22.98
CA LYS A 406 22.01 -1.87 21.89
C LYS A 406 21.06 -0.76 21.47
N SER A 407 20.78 0.20 22.37
CA SER A 407 19.78 1.24 22.14
C SER A 407 20.25 2.33 21.17
N PHE A 408 19.31 2.89 20.44
CA PHE A 408 19.53 4.03 19.55
C PHE A 408 19.06 5.30 20.26
N ALA A 409 20.02 6.04 20.86
CA ALA A 409 19.77 7.28 21.63
C ALA A 409 19.50 8.49 20.71
N ILE A 410 18.46 8.39 19.87
CA ILE A 410 18.04 9.36 18.86
C ILE A 410 16.60 9.80 19.08
N THR A 411 16.21 10.90 18.46
CA THR A 411 14.86 11.50 18.55
C THR A 411 14.05 11.35 17.26
N LYS A 412 14.63 10.68 16.25
CA LYS A 412 14.03 10.47 14.95
C LYS A 412 14.58 9.20 14.31
N GLY A 413 13.70 8.36 13.79
CA GLY A 413 14.04 7.23 12.91
C GLY A 413 13.61 7.53 11.49
N ASP A 414 14.54 7.34 10.56
CA ASP A 414 14.38 7.73 9.15
C ASP A 414 14.28 6.49 8.24
N TRP A 415 14.78 6.59 7.02
CA TRP A 415 14.70 5.56 5.99
C TRP A 415 15.41 4.24 6.37
N ASP A 416 16.43 4.32 7.21
CA ASP A 416 17.25 3.21 7.65
C ASP A 416 16.59 2.32 8.76
N TRP A 417 15.46 2.75 9.30
CA TRP A 417 14.60 1.92 10.16
C TRP A 417 13.70 1.05 9.28
N GLU A 418 14.27 -0.05 8.80
CA GLU A 418 13.74 -0.84 7.69
C GLU A 418 13.65 -2.32 8.08
N THR A 419 12.47 -2.90 7.89
CA THR A 419 12.14 -4.27 8.27
C THR A 419 11.67 -5.09 7.07
N GLY A 420 11.74 -6.43 7.19
CA GLY A 420 11.12 -7.36 6.25
C GLY A 420 11.91 -7.62 4.97
N MET A 421 13.19 -7.26 4.91
CA MET A 421 14.05 -7.62 3.78
C MET A 421 14.09 -9.14 3.64
N GLY A 422 13.74 -9.65 2.45
CA GLY A 422 13.63 -11.09 2.18
C GLY A 422 12.25 -11.71 2.47
N LYS A 423 11.26 -10.92 2.90
CA LYS A 423 9.86 -11.33 3.09
C LYS A 423 8.99 -10.93 1.90
N ASP A 424 7.81 -11.57 1.80
CA ASP A 424 6.78 -11.17 0.83
C ASP A 424 6.13 -9.85 1.28
N MET A 425 6.49 -8.75 0.62
CA MET A 425 6.06 -7.39 0.94
C MET A 425 4.54 -7.17 0.85
N ILE A 426 3.80 -8.13 0.32
CA ILE A 426 2.34 -8.05 0.18
C ILE A 426 1.66 -8.98 1.16
N LYS A 427 2.03 -10.26 1.15
CA LYS A 427 1.39 -11.24 2.04
C LYS A 427 1.75 -11.04 3.50
N GLU A 428 2.97 -10.58 3.77
CA GLU A 428 3.49 -10.38 5.13
C GLU A 428 3.54 -8.89 5.55
N THR A 429 2.89 -7.99 4.79
CA THR A 429 3.00 -6.53 5.00
C THR A 429 2.64 -6.11 6.43
N GLU A 430 1.58 -6.70 7.02
CA GLU A 430 1.16 -6.41 8.39
C GLU A 430 2.23 -6.85 9.41
N PHE A 431 2.76 -8.06 9.25
CA PHE A 431 3.83 -8.60 10.07
C PHE A 431 5.10 -7.73 10.01
N ILE A 432 5.53 -7.35 8.81
CA ILE A 432 6.73 -6.54 8.58
C ILE A 432 6.59 -5.18 9.26
N ARG A 433 5.43 -4.52 9.08
CA ARG A 433 5.13 -3.24 9.73
C ARG A 433 5.09 -3.39 11.25
N ASP A 434 4.47 -4.45 11.77
CA ASP A 434 4.34 -4.70 13.20
C ASP A 434 5.68 -4.86 13.89
N TYR A 435 6.62 -5.55 13.25
CA TYR A 435 7.98 -5.63 13.76
C TYR A 435 8.63 -4.25 13.86
N GLY A 436 8.46 -3.39 12.86
CA GLY A 436 8.91 -1.99 12.92
C GLY A 436 8.29 -1.21 14.09
N LEU A 437 6.99 -1.41 14.38
CA LEU A 437 6.33 -0.80 15.54
C LEU A 437 6.93 -1.29 16.87
N ILE A 438 7.19 -2.60 17.02
CA ILE A 438 7.85 -3.16 18.20
C ILE A 438 9.22 -2.48 18.44
N VAL A 439 10.02 -2.38 17.38
CA VAL A 439 11.35 -1.75 17.45
C VAL A 439 11.24 -0.31 17.94
N VAL A 440 10.37 0.49 17.31
CA VAL A 440 10.21 1.91 17.66
C VAL A 440 9.73 2.08 19.10
N TYR A 441 8.64 1.42 19.47
CA TYR A 441 8.06 1.58 20.81
C TYR A 441 8.99 1.07 21.91
N SER A 442 9.66 -0.06 21.71
CA SER A 442 10.52 -0.63 22.74
C SER A 442 11.82 0.13 22.90
N ASN A 443 12.45 0.60 21.82
CA ASN A 443 13.61 1.50 21.92
C ASN A 443 13.23 2.80 22.64
N TRP A 444 12.08 3.42 22.27
CA TRP A 444 11.62 4.64 22.90
C TRP A 444 11.31 4.44 24.39
N SER A 445 10.63 3.34 24.75
CA SER A 445 10.38 2.98 26.15
C SER A 445 11.68 2.83 26.94
N TYR A 446 12.67 2.14 26.38
CA TYR A 446 13.99 1.99 27.01
C TYR A 446 14.67 3.35 27.25
N LEU A 447 14.69 4.23 26.24
CA LEU A 447 15.29 5.57 26.35
C LEU A 447 14.64 6.43 27.42
N LYS A 448 13.33 6.30 27.60
CA LYS A 448 12.56 7.07 28.60
C LYS A 448 12.71 6.53 30.05
N ASN A 449 12.82 5.21 30.21
CA ASN A 449 12.68 4.58 31.52
C ASN A 449 14.00 3.99 32.05
N ASN A 450 14.81 3.37 31.19
CA ASN A 450 15.90 2.49 31.60
C ASN A 450 17.30 2.91 31.14
N TYR A 451 17.39 3.81 30.16
CA TYR A 451 18.67 4.29 29.62
C TYR A 451 19.47 5.06 30.66
N THR A 452 20.78 4.83 30.77
CA THR A 452 21.65 5.51 31.74
C THR A 452 21.54 7.04 31.65
N ASN A 453 21.43 7.60 30.45
CA ASN A 453 21.27 9.04 30.22
C ASN A 453 19.81 9.45 29.89
N LYS A 454 18.81 8.80 30.48
CA LYS A 454 17.37 9.05 30.22
C LYS A 454 16.93 10.50 30.47
N GLU A 455 17.65 11.27 31.30
CA GLU A 455 17.40 12.70 31.52
C GLU A 455 17.44 13.53 30.23
N LYS A 456 18.20 13.08 29.20
CA LYS A 456 18.21 13.72 27.86
C LYS A 456 16.85 13.63 27.18
N PHE A 457 16.07 12.60 27.46
CA PHE A 457 14.80 12.30 26.83
C PHE A 457 13.58 12.70 27.67
N LYS A 458 13.75 13.20 28.89
CA LYS A 458 12.62 13.49 29.77
C LYS A 458 11.61 14.47 29.18
N ASN A 459 12.09 15.47 28.45
CA ASN A 459 11.26 16.48 27.77
C ASN A 459 10.99 16.13 26.29
N GLU A 460 11.35 14.93 25.84
CA GLU A 460 11.05 14.43 24.51
C GLU A 460 9.75 13.63 24.54
N LYS A 461 8.79 13.99 23.68
CA LYS A 461 7.52 13.31 23.50
C LYS A 461 7.51 12.59 22.15
N LEU A 462 7.25 11.29 22.13
CA LEU A 462 7.01 10.59 20.89
C LEU A 462 5.80 11.23 20.19
N LYS A 463 6.06 11.88 19.06
CA LYS A 463 5.07 12.74 18.38
C LYS A 463 4.31 12.01 17.29
N TRP A 464 5.02 11.17 16.58
CA TRP A 464 4.48 10.44 15.45
C TRP A 464 5.29 9.18 15.17
N VAL A 465 4.58 8.11 14.86
CA VAL A 465 5.10 6.85 14.32
C VAL A 465 4.26 6.49 13.11
N ALA A 466 4.87 6.03 12.03
CA ALA A 466 4.13 5.61 10.85
C ALA A 466 3.38 4.30 11.12
N TYR A 467 2.06 4.29 11.00
CA TYR A 467 1.28 3.05 10.98
C TYR A 467 1.11 2.51 9.56
N ILE A 468 1.29 3.36 8.55
CA ILE A 468 1.43 2.95 7.15
C ILE A 468 2.89 2.73 6.84
N GLY A 469 3.26 1.51 6.45
CA GLY A 469 4.62 1.17 6.10
C GLY A 469 5.10 1.77 4.78
N GLY A 470 6.27 2.40 4.79
CA GLY A 470 6.88 2.98 3.59
C GLY A 470 7.58 1.92 2.75
N LYS A 471 6.88 1.29 1.81
CA LYS A 471 7.41 0.25 0.91
C LYS A 471 8.37 0.83 -0.13
N ARG A 472 9.45 0.10 -0.44
CA ARG A 472 10.41 0.43 -1.50
C ARG A 472 10.31 -0.47 -2.71
N GLU A 473 10.01 -1.72 -2.48
CA GLU A 473 9.99 -2.76 -3.50
C GLU A 473 8.88 -3.77 -3.21
N SER A 474 8.36 -4.38 -4.28
CA SER A 474 7.49 -5.55 -4.24
C SER A 474 7.51 -6.25 -5.60
N ARG A 475 6.41 -6.33 -6.33
CA ARG A 475 6.37 -6.85 -7.69
C ARG A 475 6.85 -5.79 -8.68
N ARG A 476 7.56 -6.23 -9.71
CA ARG A 476 7.96 -5.46 -10.90
C ARG A 476 7.32 -6.16 -12.09
N LEU A 477 6.38 -5.49 -12.74
CA LEU A 477 5.67 -6.03 -13.92
C LEU A 477 6.63 -6.09 -15.10
N VAL A 478 6.46 -7.08 -15.98
CA VAL A 478 7.30 -7.24 -17.17
C VAL A 478 6.69 -6.49 -18.34
N GLY A 479 7.48 -5.59 -18.92
CA GLY A 479 7.19 -4.89 -20.18
C GLY A 479 7.83 -5.56 -21.40
N ASP A 480 7.75 -4.90 -22.55
CA ASP A 480 8.45 -5.36 -23.75
C ASP A 480 9.97 -5.19 -23.66
N TYR A 481 10.43 -4.42 -22.69
CA TYR A 481 11.83 -4.27 -22.32
C TYR A 481 11.99 -4.36 -20.80
N ILE A 482 13.05 -4.98 -20.35
CA ILE A 482 13.44 -5.00 -18.93
C ILE A 482 14.71 -4.17 -18.83
N LEU A 483 14.63 -3.00 -18.20
CA LEU A 483 15.80 -2.16 -17.95
C LEU A 483 16.68 -2.81 -16.88
N THR A 484 17.98 -2.90 -17.14
CA THR A 484 18.97 -3.52 -16.26
C THR A 484 20.09 -2.54 -15.86
N GLU A 485 20.97 -2.98 -14.95
CA GLU A 485 22.16 -2.24 -14.55
C GLU A 485 23.09 -1.93 -15.75
N ASN A 486 23.10 -2.80 -16.77
CA ASN A 486 24.04 -2.69 -17.88
C ASN A 486 23.78 -1.45 -18.71
N GLU A 487 22.53 -1.19 -19.14
CA GLU A 487 22.19 0.00 -19.91
C GLU A 487 22.50 1.28 -19.12
N ILE A 488 22.22 1.26 -17.81
CA ILE A 488 22.46 2.39 -16.92
C ILE A 488 23.95 2.72 -16.82
N ARG A 489 24.80 1.72 -16.62
CA ARG A 489 26.25 1.89 -16.50
C ARG A 489 26.92 2.23 -17.83
N ASN A 490 26.46 1.60 -18.91
CA ASN A 490 26.98 1.83 -20.24
C ASN A 490 26.47 3.13 -20.87
N GLN A 491 25.51 3.81 -20.22
CA GLN A 491 24.86 5.01 -20.73
C GLN A 491 24.22 4.77 -22.11
N GLU A 492 23.57 3.61 -22.26
CA GLU A 492 22.91 3.27 -23.51
C GLU A 492 21.66 4.14 -23.73
N MET A 493 21.68 4.89 -24.84
CA MET A 493 20.56 5.71 -25.25
C MET A 493 19.61 4.87 -26.10
N LEU A 494 18.57 4.34 -25.49
CA LEU A 494 17.54 3.58 -26.21
C LEU A 494 16.62 4.51 -26.99
N PRO A 495 16.13 4.10 -28.18
CA PRO A 495 15.38 4.98 -29.10
C PRO A 495 14.03 5.43 -28.55
N ASP A 496 13.52 4.76 -27.52
CA ASP A 496 12.26 5.05 -26.86
C ASP A 496 12.46 5.62 -25.44
N GLY A 497 13.56 6.30 -25.20
CA GLY A 497 13.85 6.97 -23.93
C GLY A 497 12.79 8.01 -23.57
N THR A 498 12.33 8.04 -22.32
CA THR A 498 11.28 8.94 -21.82
C THR A 498 11.72 9.71 -20.58
N ALA A 499 11.05 9.47 -19.43
CA ALA A 499 11.34 10.13 -18.17
C ALA A 499 12.78 9.89 -17.71
N PRO A 500 13.56 10.96 -17.40
CA PRO A 500 14.93 10.78 -16.94
C PRO A 500 14.97 10.29 -15.48
N SER A 501 15.80 9.28 -15.20
CA SER A 501 16.21 8.92 -13.85
C SER A 501 17.56 9.54 -13.53
N SER A 502 17.74 10.01 -12.31
CA SER A 502 18.96 10.74 -11.87
C SER A 502 19.47 10.28 -10.51
N TRP A 503 18.88 9.24 -9.93
CA TRP A 503 19.32 8.73 -8.64
C TRP A 503 20.43 7.70 -8.82
N THR A 504 21.27 7.52 -7.81
CA THR A 504 22.25 6.42 -7.77
C THR A 504 21.56 5.07 -7.85
N ILE A 505 22.25 4.00 -8.22
CA ILE A 505 21.80 2.65 -7.89
C ILE A 505 21.88 2.55 -6.36
N ASP A 506 20.74 2.57 -5.70
CA ASP A 506 20.58 2.68 -4.26
C ASP A 506 19.89 1.41 -3.75
N LEU A 507 20.71 0.45 -3.31
CA LEU A 507 20.28 -0.86 -2.84
C LEU A 507 20.43 -0.96 -1.34
N HIS A 508 19.40 -1.47 -0.68
CA HIS A 508 19.38 -1.67 0.76
C HIS A 508 19.61 -3.12 1.13
N TYR A 509 20.42 -3.32 2.14
CA TYR A 509 20.78 -4.63 2.68
C TYR A 509 20.54 -4.66 4.18
N PRO A 510 20.25 -5.84 4.78
CA PRO A 510 20.25 -5.97 6.23
C PRO A 510 21.55 -5.47 6.84
N ASP A 511 21.46 -4.72 7.93
CA ASP A 511 22.61 -4.28 8.70
C ASP A 511 23.16 -5.46 9.53
N GLU A 512 24.37 -5.93 9.22
CA GLU A 512 25.01 -7.07 9.90
C GLU A 512 25.25 -6.79 11.38
N GLU A 513 25.67 -5.58 11.75
CA GLU A 513 25.84 -5.19 13.17
C GLU A 513 24.52 -5.26 13.94
N ASN A 514 23.41 -4.92 13.27
CA ASN A 514 22.09 -5.04 13.86
C ASN A 514 21.69 -6.51 14.09
N LEU A 515 22.01 -7.41 13.14
CA LEU A 515 21.76 -8.85 13.28
C LEU A 515 22.62 -9.49 14.38
N GLU A 516 23.85 -9.04 14.59
CA GLU A 516 24.72 -9.51 15.69
C GLU A 516 24.18 -9.11 17.07
N LYS A 517 23.56 -7.93 17.18
CA LYS A 517 23.03 -7.39 18.44
C LYS A 517 21.66 -7.96 18.82
N PHE A 518 20.86 -8.36 17.85
CA PHE A 518 19.49 -8.85 18.06
C PHE A 518 19.28 -10.16 17.30
N GLU A 519 18.85 -11.18 18.01
CA GLU A 519 18.43 -12.43 17.38
C GLU A 519 17.18 -12.22 16.52
N GLY A 520 17.17 -12.79 15.33
CA GLY A 520 16.02 -12.79 14.43
C GLY A 520 16.21 -11.92 13.19
N GLU A 521 15.31 -10.95 12.99
CA GLU A 521 15.29 -10.16 11.77
C GLU A 521 15.99 -8.81 11.95
N ALA A 522 16.72 -8.36 10.91
CA ALA A 522 17.20 -7.00 10.89
C ALA A 522 16.03 -6.00 10.86
N PHE A 523 16.17 -4.93 11.62
CA PHE A 523 15.26 -3.78 11.60
C PHE A 523 15.99 -2.49 11.19
N ARG A 524 17.23 -2.64 10.77
CA ARG A 524 18.07 -1.57 10.21
C ARG A 524 18.60 -2.02 8.86
N SER A 525 18.75 -1.07 7.96
CA SER A 525 19.41 -1.30 6.68
C SER A 525 20.63 -0.43 6.49
N ILE A 526 21.56 -0.93 5.71
CA ILE A 526 22.65 -0.18 5.11
C ILE A 526 22.35 0.04 3.63
N ALA A 527 22.65 1.22 3.10
CA ALA A 527 22.49 1.53 1.69
C ALA A 527 23.83 1.44 0.95
N LYS A 528 23.83 0.76 -0.19
CA LYS A 528 24.95 0.73 -1.12
C LYS A 528 24.63 1.62 -2.32
N HIS A 529 25.37 2.70 -2.46
CA HIS A 529 25.20 3.67 -3.54
C HIS A 529 26.22 3.49 -4.64
N ILE A 530 25.78 3.33 -5.89
CA ILE A 530 26.63 3.32 -7.08
C ILE A 530 26.25 4.54 -7.92
N LYS A 531 27.21 5.44 -8.14
CA LYS A 531 27.00 6.65 -8.94
C LYS A 531 26.72 6.28 -10.39
N ILE A 532 25.75 6.95 -10.97
CA ILE A 532 25.37 6.84 -12.38
C ILE A 532 25.20 8.25 -12.98
N TYR A 533 25.16 8.33 -14.30
CA TYR A 533 24.69 9.53 -15.00
C TYR A 533 23.19 9.48 -15.19
N PRO A 534 22.49 10.63 -15.28
CA PRO A 534 21.08 10.65 -15.67
C PRO A 534 20.87 9.95 -17.02
N TYR A 535 19.80 9.18 -17.11
CA TYR A 535 19.45 8.41 -18.29
C TYR A 535 17.93 8.37 -18.47
N PRO A 536 17.41 8.30 -19.71
CA PRO A 536 15.98 8.19 -19.96
C PRO A 536 15.51 6.74 -19.80
N ILE A 537 14.38 6.55 -19.11
CA ILE A 537 13.72 5.24 -18.97
C ILE A 537 13.02 4.90 -20.28
N PRO A 538 13.20 3.70 -20.86
CA PRO A 538 12.52 3.29 -22.08
C PRO A 538 10.99 3.23 -21.92
N PHE A 539 10.23 3.69 -22.92
CA PHE A 539 8.78 3.61 -22.89
C PHE A 539 8.26 2.16 -22.80
N ARG A 540 8.98 1.22 -23.41
CA ARG A 540 8.70 -0.22 -23.33
C ARG A 540 8.77 -0.81 -21.92
N CYS A 541 9.32 -0.07 -20.95
CA CYS A 541 9.27 -0.42 -19.53
C CYS A 541 7.99 0.06 -18.83
N LEU A 542 7.16 0.88 -19.49
CA LEU A 542 6.00 1.55 -18.91
C LEU A 542 4.65 0.93 -19.34
N TYR A 543 4.65 -0.23 -20.00
CA TYR A 543 3.44 -0.98 -20.31
C TYR A 543 3.68 -2.49 -20.24
N SER A 544 2.61 -3.24 -19.98
CA SER A 544 2.69 -4.69 -19.78
C SER A 544 2.96 -5.43 -21.10
N LYS A 545 3.83 -6.46 -21.03
CA LYS A 545 4.16 -7.34 -22.14
C LYS A 545 2.97 -8.16 -22.62
N ASN A 546 2.14 -8.65 -21.72
CA ASN A 546 1.09 -9.62 -22.01
C ASN A 546 -0.34 -9.14 -21.70
N ILE A 547 -0.51 -7.97 -21.08
CA ILE A 547 -1.82 -7.33 -20.90
C ILE A 547 -1.85 -6.08 -21.77
N ASN A 548 -2.56 -6.17 -22.90
CA ASN A 548 -2.39 -5.24 -24.02
C ASN A 548 -2.74 -3.78 -23.69
N ASN A 549 -3.68 -3.53 -22.81
CA ASN A 549 -4.18 -2.20 -22.45
C ASN A 549 -3.77 -1.74 -21.03
N LEU A 550 -2.70 -2.30 -20.49
CA LEU A 550 -2.17 -1.94 -19.18
C LEU A 550 -0.85 -1.20 -19.31
N MET A 551 -0.83 0.06 -18.86
CA MET A 551 0.38 0.84 -18.60
C MET A 551 0.77 0.73 -17.12
N MET A 552 1.98 1.19 -16.77
CA MET A 552 2.51 1.19 -15.40
C MET A 552 3.43 2.38 -15.17
N ALA A 553 3.38 2.94 -13.96
CA ALA A 553 4.29 4.00 -13.56
C ALA A 553 4.57 3.93 -12.04
N GLY A 554 5.82 4.02 -11.67
CA GLY A 554 6.25 3.95 -10.27
C GLY A 554 7.27 2.85 -10.03
N ARG A 555 7.17 2.15 -8.89
CA ARG A 555 8.11 1.10 -8.48
C ARG A 555 7.89 -0.24 -9.17
N ASP A 556 6.75 -0.40 -9.80
CA ASP A 556 6.23 -1.62 -10.41
C ASP A 556 6.48 -1.73 -11.92
N ILE A 557 7.28 -0.82 -12.48
CA ILE A 557 7.66 -0.86 -13.90
C ILE A 557 8.64 -2.00 -14.22
N SER A 558 8.91 -2.20 -15.51
CA SER A 558 9.72 -3.32 -16.02
C SER A 558 11.23 -3.07 -15.87
N VAL A 559 11.78 -3.46 -14.73
CA VAL A 559 13.19 -3.28 -14.38
C VAL A 559 13.73 -4.46 -13.57
N SER A 560 15.04 -4.71 -13.61
CA SER A 560 15.71 -5.63 -12.68
C SER A 560 15.69 -5.06 -11.26
N HIS A 561 15.97 -5.91 -10.25
CA HIS A 561 16.14 -5.46 -8.87
C HIS A 561 17.21 -4.36 -8.76
N VAL A 562 18.33 -4.51 -9.46
CA VAL A 562 19.43 -3.54 -9.41
C VAL A 562 19.02 -2.20 -10.03
N ALA A 563 18.41 -2.24 -11.21
CA ALA A 563 17.93 -1.03 -11.89
C ALA A 563 16.82 -0.32 -11.11
N LEU A 564 15.97 -1.06 -10.36
CA LEU A 564 14.95 -0.47 -9.49
C LEU A 564 15.54 0.52 -8.50
N GLY A 565 16.77 0.31 -8.03
CA GLY A 565 17.46 1.22 -7.13
C GLY A 565 17.51 2.66 -7.62
N THR A 566 17.47 2.91 -8.92
CA THR A 566 17.51 4.26 -9.51
C THR A 566 16.13 4.84 -9.81
N VAL A 567 15.15 4.00 -10.17
CA VAL A 567 13.86 4.48 -10.73
C VAL A 567 12.75 4.61 -9.69
N ARG A 568 12.92 3.98 -8.51
CA ARG A 568 11.91 3.95 -7.44
C ARG A 568 11.65 5.30 -6.77
N LEU A 569 12.43 6.33 -7.06
CA LEU A 569 12.30 7.65 -6.45
C LEU A 569 11.05 8.38 -6.95
N MET A 570 10.40 9.11 -6.04
CA MET A 570 9.06 9.63 -6.32
C MET A 570 9.01 10.75 -7.35
N ARG A 571 10.08 11.54 -7.54
CA ARG A 571 10.13 12.51 -8.65
C ARG A 571 10.27 11.80 -9.99
N THR A 572 11.13 10.79 -10.08
CA THR A 572 11.23 9.92 -11.26
C THR A 572 9.88 9.26 -11.53
N GLY A 573 9.23 8.71 -10.49
CA GLY A 573 7.88 8.15 -10.59
C GLY A 573 6.85 9.14 -11.11
N GLY A 574 6.89 10.38 -10.63
CA GLY A 574 6.00 11.45 -11.11
C GLY A 574 6.22 11.78 -12.60
N MET A 575 7.47 11.88 -13.06
CA MET A 575 7.78 12.07 -14.48
C MET A 575 7.34 10.88 -15.34
N MET A 576 7.53 9.64 -14.87
CA MET A 576 6.94 8.45 -15.53
C MET A 576 5.42 8.55 -15.64
N GLY A 577 4.77 9.03 -14.57
CA GLY A 577 3.33 9.31 -14.58
C GLY A 577 2.95 10.33 -15.65
N GLU A 578 3.68 11.45 -15.77
CA GLU A 578 3.45 12.44 -16.84
C GLU A 578 3.48 11.78 -18.22
N VAL A 579 4.49 10.92 -18.47
CA VAL A 579 4.65 10.19 -19.74
C VAL A 579 3.48 9.22 -19.98
N VAL A 580 3.08 8.45 -18.98
CA VAL A 580 1.96 7.50 -19.07
C VAL A 580 0.65 8.23 -19.36
N GLY A 581 0.41 9.39 -18.73
CA GLY A 581 -0.75 10.23 -19.04
C GLY A 581 -0.72 10.81 -20.46
N MET A 582 0.44 11.23 -20.94
CA MET A 582 0.64 11.66 -22.35
C MET A 582 0.39 10.51 -23.33
N ALA A 583 0.93 9.32 -23.03
CA ALA A 583 0.73 8.12 -23.84
C ALA A 583 -0.75 7.71 -23.89
N ALA A 584 -1.50 7.86 -22.80
CA ALA A 584 -2.94 7.62 -22.77
C ALA A 584 -3.70 8.57 -23.72
N SER A 585 -3.28 9.83 -23.81
CA SER A 585 -3.85 10.77 -24.80
C SER A 585 -3.54 10.36 -26.24
N VAL A 586 -2.29 9.95 -26.52
CA VAL A 586 -1.91 9.44 -27.87
C VAL A 586 -2.69 8.18 -28.20
N SER A 587 -2.82 7.23 -27.27
CA SER A 587 -3.63 6.02 -27.39
C SER A 587 -5.08 6.34 -27.75
N LYS A 588 -5.72 7.26 -27.01
CA LYS A 588 -7.10 7.68 -27.25
C LYS A 588 -7.28 8.30 -28.64
N ASN A 589 -6.39 9.23 -29.02
CA ASN A 589 -6.51 9.98 -30.27
C ASN A 589 -6.34 9.08 -31.50
N ASN A 590 -5.54 8.03 -31.39
CA ASN A 590 -5.23 7.10 -32.49
C ASN A 590 -5.97 5.75 -32.37
N ASN A 591 -6.80 5.56 -31.34
CA ASN A 591 -7.43 4.28 -30.99
C ASN A 591 -6.41 3.13 -30.95
N ALA A 592 -5.27 3.39 -30.30
CA ALA A 592 -4.09 2.53 -30.29
C ALA A 592 -3.82 1.95 -28.90
N GLU A 593 -3.26 0.76 -28.83
CA GLU A 593 -2.75 0.17 -27.59
C GLU A 593 -1.37 0.76 -27.25
N PRO A 594 -0.90 0.66 -25.98
CA PRO A 594 0.41 1.18 -25.56
C PRO A 594 1.58 0.73 -26.44
N ARG A 595 1.59 -0.54 -26.84
CA ARG A 595 2.61 -1.08 -27.76
C ARG A 595 2.56 -0.42 -29.13
N GLU A 596 1.37 -0.14 -29.63
CA GLU A 596 1.19 0.56 -30.92
C GLU A 596 1.59 2.04 -30.81
N VAL A 597 1.46 2.67 -29.63
CA VAL A 597 2.02 4.02 -29.39
C VAL A 597 3.53 3.98 -29.59
N TYR A 598 4.23 2.98 -29.04
CA TYR A 598 5.66 2.81 -29.30
C TYR A 598 5.95 2.60 -30.79
N GLN A 599 5.24 1.68 -31.44
CA GLN A 599 5.55 1.23 -32.80
C GLN A 599 5.22 2.26 -33.88
N ASN A 600 4.12 3.00 -33.72
CA ASN A 600 3.53 3.80 -34.79
C ASN A 600 3.39 5.29 -34.46
N TYR A 601 3.34 5.67 -33.19
CA TYR A 601 2.97 7.02 -32.74
C TYR A 601 3.96 7.63 -31.74
N PHE A 602 5.14 7.04 -31.58
CA PHE A 602 6.11 7.51 -30.58
C PHE A 602 6.53 8.96 -30.82
N ALA A 603 6.64 9.41 -32.06
CA ALA A 603 6.94 10.81 -32.40
C ALA A 603 5.84 11.80 -31.90
N GLU A 604 4.59 11.36 -31.73
CA GLU A 604 3.55 12.20 -31.11
C GLU A 604 3.77 12.31 -29.61
N LEU A 605 4.14 11.20 -28.97
CA LEU A 605 4.50 11.17 -27.55
C LEU A 605 5.73 12.05 -27.25
N GLU A 606 6.76 11.99 -28.12
CA GLU A 606 7.96 12.85 -27.99
C GLU A 606 7.61 14.35 -28.01
N LYS A 607 6.73 14.78 -28.90
CA LYS A 607 6.25 16.17 -28.96
C LYS A 607 5.55 16.59 -27.68
N LEU A 608 4.77 15.70 -27.07
CA LEU A 608 4.10 15.97 -25.78
C LEU A 608 5.14 16.07 -24.66
N MET A 609 6.12 15.16 -24.60
CA MET A 609 7.19 15.20 -23.60
C MET A 609 8.07 16.47 -23.73
N GLN A 610 8.37 16.92 -24.96
CA GLN A 610 9.08 18.17 -25.19
C GLN A 610 8.31 19.40 -24.70
N LYS A 611 6.98 19.39 -24.86
CA LYS A 611 6.10 20.47 -24.42
C LYS A 611 5.86 20.45 -22.92
N GLY A 612 5.71 19.26 -22.32
CA GLY A 612 5.25 19.07 -20.95
C GLY A 612 3.78 19.42 -20.74
N VAL A 613 3.26 19.12 -19.57
CA VAL A 613 1.87 19.43 -19.14
C VAL A 613 1.80 20.25 -17.86
N GLY A 614 2.89 20.37 -17.13
CA GLY A 614 2.98 21.18 -15.90
C GLY A 614 3.29 22.65 -16.18
N ASP A 615 3.04 23.51 -15.19
CA ASP A 615 3.31 24.94 -15.27
C ASP A 615 4.81 25.24 -15.14
N ALA A 616 5.45 25.55 -16.27
CA ALA A 616 6.87 25.90 -16.35
C ALA A 616 7.22 27.26 -15.71
N SER A 617 6.24 28.11 -15.39
CA SER A 617 6.46 29.42 -14.77
C SER A 617 6.67 29.35 -13.26
N LEU A 618 6.31 28.22 -12.62
CA LEU A 618 6.45 28.07 -11.19
C LEU A 618 7.91 27.96 -10.76
N PRO A 619 8.34 28.70 -9.73
CA PRO A 619 9.71 28.62 -9.24
C PRO A 619 9.96 27.26 -8.58
N PHE A 620 11.19 26.77 -8.68
CA PHE A 620 11.63 25.65 -7.86
C PHE A 620 11.80 26.12 -6.41
N ILE A 621 11.04 25.52 -5.50
CA ILE A 621 11.06 25.82 -4.08
C ILE A 621 11.94 24.86 -3.27
N GLN A 622 12.50 23.86 -3.92
CA GLN A 622 13.52 22.95 -3.38
C GLN A 622 14.73 22.94 -4.32
N ASN A 623 15.94 22.96 -3.75
CA ASN A 623 17.21 22.99 -4.51
C ASN A 623 17.62 21.59 -5.02
N TYR A 624 16.70 20.79 -5.51
CA TYR A 624 16.99 19.43 -5.93
C TYR A 624 17.47 19.31 -7.38
N ASN A 625 17.38 20.40 -8.17
CA ASN A 625 17.98 20.49 -9.50
C ASN A 625 19.38 21.13 -9.47
N GLU A 626 19.77 21.72 -8.34
CA GLU A 626 21.09 22.27 -8.14
C GLU A 626 22.06 21.17 -7.69
N GLY A 627 23.35 21.37 -7.93
CA GLY A 627 24.40 20.43 -7.54
C GLY A 627 24.24 19.97 -6.08
N GLY A 628 24.06 18.69 -5.86
CA GLY A 628 23.89 18.06 -4.55
C GLY A 628 24.94 16.99 -4.32
N THR A 629 25.02 16.50 -3.07
CA THR A 629 26.03 15.54 -2.64
C THR A 629 25.99 14.19 -3.36
N LEU A 630 24.92 13.86 -4.07
CA LEU A 630 24.73 12.53 -4.65
C LEU A 630 25.16 12.43 -6.11
N MET A 631 25.07 13.50 -6.92
CA MET A 631 25.51 13.47 -8.31
C MET A 631 25.89 14.85 -8.83
N GLU A 632 27.08 14.98 -9.41
CA GLU A 632 27.36 16.03 -10.39
C GLU A 632 26.71 15.62 -11.70
N ILE A 633 25.84 16.46 -12.26
CA ILE A 633 25.28 16.24 -13.59
C ILE A 633 26.40 16.47 -14.60
N GLN A 634 27.00 15.40 -15.11
CA GLN A 634 27.80 15.50 -16.31
C GLN A 634 26.85 15.34 -17.50
N LYS A 635 27.02 16.20 -18.51
CA LYS A 635 26.28 16.06 -19.77
C LYS A 635 26.63 14.70 -20.35
N VAL A 636 25.60 13.93 -20.66
CA VAL A 636 25.76 12.75 -21.52
C VAL A 636 26.33 13.26 -22.83
N LYS A 637 27.49 12.72 -23.23
CA LYS A 637 28.16 13.12 -24.49
C LYS A 637 27.39 12.61 -25.70
#